data_d9f5efd3cbe059d451223f7254498ede
#
_entry.id   d9f5efd3cbe059d451223f7254498ede
#
_cell.length_a   1.000
_cell.length_b   1.000
_cell.length_c   1.000
_cell.angle_alpha   90.00
_cell.angle_beta   90.00
_cell.angle_gamma   90.00
#
_symmetry.space_group_name_H-M   'P 1'
#
loop_
_entity.id
_entity.type
_entity.pdbx_description
1 polymer ?
#
loop_
_entity_poly.entity_id
_entity_poly.type
_entity_poly.pdbx_seq_one_letter_code
_entity_poly.pdbx_strand_id
1 'polypeptide(L)'
;MRAIKLRCEYLKNPLGIDVVAPRLMWNCDSGVTQTAYQVICSDDDGNVLWDTGKTAGSAMRAQYAGQPLKSRDTVTWRVRLWDETDGAGEWSEEAAFEIGLLGAADWKAKWITGNYSINKKERYPVDCFKKTVEIKKERRKARLYITACGLYEVRLDGRKIGDFCLAPGLTDYRKRVQYQTYDVTELLKTGTNELTVQLADGWYRGSVGAWGIRNQYGNETKLLAQLEIVHTDGRTDTIVTDDTWQWSNDGPIRFADNKDGEIVDAFRVPSYSGKAKLTTHGIVPAASNNVPVIEHERFHPIITVAPNGKKLLDFGQNIAGYVSFNFHAHVGQRTVWRFGEMLDESGNLTQKNIQCVSKKKTTPLQKIEYTCAEGLNEYKTTFSVFGFRYAEVDTDLELRPEEIAAIAVYSDIEQTGYFESSNPLLDQLVVATVWSTKGNSLDIPTDCPTRERHGWTGDAQIFFETASYLFDYAAFSKKYLCDVYDWQRKDGCLPQIAPYGGVDFYMNTMNGSVGWSDVGILIPYRFWKLYGDRDILEEYYERMKCYAGFMIKRCGKNGFLSKRLGISGEAKKYAVNSGQSYGEWAEPEDVHPNDWKDMVAPHPEVSTAYTSYVLGCMAEIAEVLGHSEDASTFKKYSEGCKKAYQTMAEKADYTLDTDRQARLVRPLAFDLLNEKQTEYAKKRLLQALENYGWRLGTGFLSTPLILDVLAEYDLDAAYRLLENEEMPGWLFMPKNGATTIWESWEGTEAQGGIASLNHYSKGAVCEWLFKGMCGIRVDGENHFIISPIPGGHFTYAKASYDSVFGQVESSWKRDGNKTAYSITIPANTTAEIILPNTPAQTVTAGTYTYSI
;
A
#
# COMPACT_ATOMS: atom_id res chain seq x y z
N MET A 1 26.29 -16.13 17.04
CA MET A 1 25.52 -15.17 16.16
C MET A 1 25.43 -15.74 14.75
N ARG A 2 24.25 -15.81 14.18
CA ARG A 2 23.99 -16.30 12.83
C ARG A 2 23.08 -15.32 12.08
N ALA A 3 23.28 -15.13 10.78
CA ALA A 3 22.37 -14.33 9.95
C ALA A 3 21.10 -15.11 9.62
N ILE A 4 19.96 -14.45 9.79
CA ILE A 4 18.61 -14.95 9.52
C ILE A 4 17.81 -13.94 8.67
N LYS A 5 16.62 -14.29 8.20
CA LYS A 5 15.71 -13.42 7.44
C LYS A 5 16.39 -12.72 6.26
N LEU A 6 17.14 -13.49 5.46
CA LEU A 6 17.83 -12.96 4.30
C LEU A 6 16.85 -12.35 3.27
N ARG A 7 17.15 -11.12 2.82
CA ARG A 7 16.37 -10.37 1.84
C ARG A 7 17.30 -9.78 0.76
N CYS A 8 16.80 -9.71 -0.45
CA CYS A 8 17.40 -8.99 -1.58
C CYS A 8 16.44 -7.87 -1.98
N GLU A 9 16.84 -6.60 -1.84
CA GLU A 9 15.99 -5.42 -2.07
C GLU A 9 14.64 -5.47 -1.31
N TYR A 10 14.64 -5.92 -0.05
CA TYR A 10 13.48 -6.19 0.80
C TYR A 10 12.62 -7.41 0.38
N LEU A 11 12.98 -8.11 -0.70
CA LEU A 11 12.24 -9.27 -1.20
C LEU A 11 12.90 -10.59 -0.75
N LYS A 12 12.08 -11.61 -0.55
CA LYS A 12 12.55 -12.96 -0.20
C LYS A 12 12.75 -13.78 -1.47
N ASN A 13 14.02 -14.15 -1.75
CA ASN A 13 14.38 -14.95 -2.93
C ASN A 13 13.73 -14.45 -4.24
N PRO A 14 13.87 -13.15 -4.61
CA PRO A 14 13.16 -12.60 -5.74
C PRO A 14 13.62 -13.23 -7.07
N LEU A 15 12.64 -13.51 -7.93
CA LEU A 15 12.85 -14.08 -9.24
C LEU A 15 12.63 -13.02 -10.31
N GLY A 16 13.71 -12.64 -11.01
CA GLY A 16 13.64 -11.73 -12.15
C GLY A 16 13.58 -10.24 -11.79
N ILE A 17 14.42 -9.78 -10.86
CA ILE A 17 14.60 -8.34 -10.57
C ILE A 17 15.45 -7.66 -11.65
N ASP A 18 15.36 -6.33 -11.76
CA ASP A 18 16.19 -5.54 -12.70
C ASP A 18 17.27 -4.67 -12.00
N VAL A 19 17.47 -4.88 -10.71
CA VAL A 19 18.53 -4.24 -9.92
C VAL A 19 19.81 -5.07 -10.06
N VAL A 20 20.80 -4.56 -10.81
CA VAL A 20 22.04 -5.30 -11.12
C VAL A 20 23.12 -5.28 -10.02
N ALA A 21 22.93 -4.43 -9.03
CA ALA A 21 23.76 -4.37 -7.83
C ALA A 21 22.83 -4.29 -6.60
N PRO A 22 22.12 -5.39 -6.26
CA PRO A 22 21.11 -5.37 -5.22
C PRO A 22 21.74 -5.29 -3.83
N ARG A 23 20.95 -4.78 -2.87
CA ARG A 23 21.28 -4.84 -1.44
C ARG A 23 20.89 -6.20 -0.90
N LEU A 24 21.83 -6.85 -0.25
CA LEU A 24 21.64 -8.10 0.47
C LEU A 24 21.53 -7.77 1.95
N MET A 25 20.45 -8.21 2.59
CA MET A 25 20.06 -7.80 3.93
C MET A 25 19.82 -9.03 4.80
N TRP A 26 20.08 -8.90 6.11
CA TRP A 26 19.87 -9.96 7.10
C TRP A 26 19.55 -9.38 8.47
N ASN A 27 19.03 -10.22 9.38
CA ASN A 27 18.96 -9.97 10.81
C ASN A 27 19.93 -10.91 11.55
N CYS A 28 20.24 -10.58 12.80
CA CYS A 28 20.99 -11.46 13.70
C CYS A 28 20.02 -12.27 14.58
N ASP A 29 20.27 -13.58 14.74
CA ASP A 29 19.45 -14.44 15.59
C ASP A 29 19.68 -14.25 17.08
N SER A 30 20.92 -13.88 17.46
CA SER A 30 21.40 -13.84 18.84
C SER A 30 22.68 -13.02 18.96
N GLY A 31 23.15 -12.81 20.18
CA GLY A 31 24.36 -12.07 20.51
C GLY A 31 24.11 -10.58 20.77
N VAL A 32 25.14 -9.86 21.19
CA VAL A 32 25.02 -8.44 21.55
C VAL A 32 25.34 -7.55 20.35
N THR A 33 26.49 -7.78 19.71
CA THR A 33 26.97 -6.93 18.61
C THR A 33 27.64 -7.76 17.53
N GLN A 34 27.23 -7.56 16.26
CA GLN A 34 27.98 -8.01 15.11
C GLN A 34 29.22 -7.14 14.93
N THR A 35 30.42 -7.74 14.94
CA THR A 35 31.69 -7.03 14.74
C THR A 35 32.19 -7.10 13.30
N ALA A 36 31.79 -8.15 12.57
CA ALA A 36 32.11 -8.32 11.16
C ALA A 36 31.08 -9.23 10.48
N TYR A 37 31.06 -9.18 9.16
CA TYR A 37 30.32 -10.09 8.31
C TYR A 37 31.18 -10.60 7.13
N GLN A 38 30.77 -11.68 6.51
CA GLN A 38 31.24 -12.14 5.21
C GLN A 38 30.04 -12.58 4.38
N VAL A 39 29.90 -12.03 3.18
CA VAL A 39 28.92 -12.45 2.18
C VAL A 39 29.63 -13.18 1.05
N ILE A 40 29.14 -14.36 0.69
CA ILE A 40 29.59 -15.09 -0.48
C ILE A 40 28.39 -15.23 -1.43
N CYS A 41 28.58 -14.81 -2.69
CA CYS A 41 27.65 -14.97 -3.78
C CYS A 41 28.26 -15.90 -4.84
N SER A 42 27.48 -16.86 -5.34
CA SER A 42 27.87 -17.83 -6.36
C SER A 42 26.84 -17.93 -7.48
N ASP A 43 27.28 -18.29 -8.68
CA ASP A 43 26.39 -18.62 -9.81
C ASP A 43 25.77 -20.02 -9.68
N ASP A 44 24.92 -20.39 -10.67
CA ASP A 44 24.26 -21.72 -10.76
C ASP A 44 25.26 -22.89 -10.84
N ASP A 45 26.52 -22.64 -11.23
CA ASP A 45 27.57 -23.66 -11.37
C ASP A 45 28.50 -23.69 -10.13
N GLY A 46 28.22 -22.86 -9.12
CA GLY A 46 28.99 -22.77 -7.87
C GLY A 46 30.25 -21.91 -7.96
N ASN A 47 30.46 -21.18 -9.06
CA ASN A 47 31.60 -20.26 -9.15
C ASN A 47 31.31 -19.01 -8.31
N VAL A 48 32.32 -18.58 -7.54
CA VAL A 48 32.18 -17.39 -6.70
C VAL A 48 32.16 -16.12 -7.58
N LEU A 49 31.08 -15.41 -7.52
CA LEU A 49 30.87 -14.10 -8.16
C LEU A 49 31.35 -12.95 -7.29
N TRP A 50 31.20 -13.10 -5.98
CA TRP A 50 31.59 -12.12 -4.99
C TRP A 50 31.86 -12.76 -3.63
N ASP A 51 32.96 -12.36 -3.02
CA ASP A 51 33.28 -12.68 -1.64
C ASP A 51 33.82 -11.41 -0.98
N THR A 52 33.14 -10.92 0.06
CA THR A 52 33.58 -9.73 0.80
C THR A 52 34.81 -9.99 1.65
N GLY A 53 35.15 -11.26 1.87
CA GLY A 53 36.01 -11.60 3.00
C GLY A 53 35.40 -11.16 4.33
N LYS A 54 36.18 -11.32 5.42
CA LYS A 54 35.78 -10.79 6.73
C LYS A 54 35.80 -9.25 6.66
N THR A 55 34.64 -8.62 6.62
CA THR A 55 34.45 -7.17 6.57
C THR A 55 34.00 -6.67 7.94
N ALA A 56 34.80 -5.79 8.54
CA ALA A 56 34.46 -5.22 9.85
C ALA A 56 33.24 -4.28 9.77
N GLY A 57 32.31 -4.40 10.71
CA GLY A 57 31.15 -3.54 10.84
C GLY A 57 29.92 -4.26 11.39
N SER A 58 28.98 -3.46 11.88
CA SER A 58 27.70 -3.89 12.45
C SER A 58 26.52 -3.76 11.46
N ALA A 59 26.76 -3.32 10.22
CA ALA A 59 25.71 -3.20 9.22
C ALA A 59 25.08 -4.56 8.91
N MET A 60 23.78 -4.63 8.92
CA MET A 60 22.99 -5.81 8.56
C MET A 60 22.60 -5.80 7.09
N ARG A 61 23.43 -5.20 6.25
CA ARG A 61 23.27 -5.12 4.80
C ARG A 61 24.60 -4.98 4.10
N ALA A 62 24.67 -5.44 2.85
CA ALA A 62 25.82 -5.24 1.97
C ALA A 62 25.32 -4.99 0.54
N GLN A 63 25.88 -3.98 -0.12
CA GLN A 63 25.64 -3.71 -1.53
C GLN A 63 26.45 -4.71 -2.37
N TYR A 64 25.82 -5.45 -3.27
CA TYR A 64 26.53 -6.34 -4.19
C TYR A 64 27.56 -5.56 -5.01
N ALA A 65 28.82 -5.96 -4.92
CA ALA A 65 29.94 -5.32 -5.60
C ALA A 65 30.86 -6.36 -6.31
N GLY A 66 30.28 -7.50 -6.69
CA GLY A 66 30.98 -8.57 -7.39
C GLY A 66 31.08 -8.36 -8.90
N GLN A 67 31.14 -9.46 -9.63
CA GLN A 67 31.15 -9.43 -11.08
C GLN A 67 29.84 -8.78 -11.61
N PRO A 68 29.89 -7.95 -12.69
CA PRO A 68 28.70 -7.32 -13.25
C PRO A 68 27.63 -8.35 -13.65
N LEU A 69 26.45 -8.23 -13.07
CA LEU A 69 25.32 -9.12 -13.35
C LEU A 69 24.64 -8.75 -14.66
N LYS A 70 24.12 -9.77 -15.33
CA LYS A 70 23.45 -9.67 -16.63
C LYS A 70 22.06 -10.29 -16.56
N SER A 71 21.25 -10.02 -17.56
CA SER A 71 19.95 -10.68 -17.72
C SER A 71 20.08 -12.20 -17.57
N ARG A 72 19.20 -12.81 -16.77
CA ARG A 72 19.09 -14.25 -16.49
C ARG A 72 20.11 -14.82 -15.50
N ASP A 73 21.03 -14.00 -14.98
CA ASP A 73 21.95 -14.46 -13.96
C ASP A 73 21.21 -14.86 -12.70
N THR A 74 21.49 -16.07 -12.20
CA THR A 74 21.03 -16.53 -10.90
C THR A 74 22.19 -16.42 -9.92
N VAL A 75 21.90 -15.90 -8.75
CA VAL A 75 22.89 -15.75 -7.69
C VAL A 75 22.35 -16.41 -6.44
N THR A 76 23.08 -17.38 -5.92
CA THR A 76 22.91 -17.92 -4.57
C THR A 76 23.86 -17.20 -3.61
N TRP A 77 23.44 -16.98 -2.39
CA TRP A 77 24.26 -16.26 -1.45
C TRP A 77 24.00 -16.67 -0.01
N ARG A 78 25.01 -16.48 0.84
CA ARG A 78 24.96 -16.76 2.27
C ARG A 78 25.83 -15.78 3.04
N VAL A 79 25.53 -15.63 4.33
CA VAL A 79 26.22 -14.69 5.22
C VAL A 79 26.76 -15.43 6.43
N ARG A 80 27.99 -15.07 6.85
CA ARG A 80 28.59 -15.46 8.12
C ARG A 80 28.84 -14.20 8.95
N LEU A 81 28.55 -14.27 10.22
CA LEU A 81 28.71 -13.17 11.17
C LEU A 81 29.80 -13.47 12.22
N TRP A 82 30.39 -12.44 12.75
CA TRP A 82 31.26 -12.46 13.93
C TRP A 82 30.62 -11.66 15.05
N ASP A 83 30.63 -12.22 16.26
CA ASP A 83 30.05 -11.62 17.44
C ASP A 83 31.06 -10.69 18.18
N GLU A 84 30.67 -10.16 19.33
CA GLU A 84 31.46 -9.28 20.17
C GLU A 84 32.75 -9.90 20.70
N THR A 85 32.90 -11.22 20.69
CA THR A 85 34.12 -11.94 21.07
C THR A 85 35.05 -12.20 19.88
N ASP A 86 34.70 -11.68 18.70
CA ASP A 86 35.31 -11.98 17.39
C ASP A 86 35.23 -13.46 16.99
N GLY A 87 34.28 -14.19 17.61
CA GLY A 87 33.95 -15.56 17.28
C GLY A 87 33.14 -15.66 15.98
N ALA A 88 33.64 -16.48 15.03
CA ALA A 88 32.90 -16.74 13.79
C ALA A 88 31.70 -17.64 14.07
N GLY A 89 30.49 -17.17 13.70
CA GLY A 89 29.29 -17.96 13.73
C GLY A 89 29.18 -18.95 12.57
N GLU A 90 28.09 -19.69 12.54
CA GLU A 90 27.76 -20.54 11.39
C GLU A 90 27.30 -19.70 10.20
N TRP A 91 27.40 -20.27 9.00
CA TRP A 91 26.78 -19.69 7.82
C TRP A 91 25.25 -19.65 7.97
N SER A 92 24.64 -18.63 7.40
CA SER A 92 23.19 -18.59 7.22
C SER A 92 22.70 -19.77 6.37
N GLU A 93 21.40 -19.94 6.30
CA GLU A 93 20.80 -20.67 5.17
C GLU A 93 21.16 -19.95 3.88
N GLU A 94 21.08 -20.69 2.76
CA GLU A 94 21.29 -20.13 1.44
C GLU A 94 20.04 -19.39 1.00
N ALA A 95 20.21 -18.20 0.44
CA ALA A 95 19.17 -17.43 -0.25
C ALA A 95 19.57 -17.23 -1.70
N ALA A 96 18.61 -16.87 -2.55
CA ALA A 96 18.85 -16.66 -3.96
C ALA A 96 18.16 -15.39 -4.48
N PHE A 97 18.67 -14.86 -5.60
CA PHE A 97 17.94 -13.91 -6.44
C PHE A 97 18.31 -14.16 -7.90
N GLU A 98 17.42 -13.78 -8.80
CA GLU A 98 17.65 -13.89 -10.24
C GLU A 98 17.44 -12.53 -10.92
N ILE A 99 18.35 -12.19 -11.84
CA ILE A 99 18.21 -11.01 -12.69
C ILE A 99 17.25 -11.33 -13.85
N GLY A 100 16.26 -10.50 -14.05
CA GLY A 100 15.29 -10.61 -15.12
C GLY A 100 15.83 -10.18 -16.48
N LEU A 101 14.95 -9.72 -17.36
CA LEU A 101 15.28 -9.19 -18.68
C LEU A 101 15.52 -7.68 -18.57
N LEU A 102 16.76 -7.23 -18.72
CA LEU A 102 17.17 -5.86 -18.45
C LEU A 102 16.88 -4.87 -19.58
N GLY A 103 16.67 -5.36 -20.79
CA GLY A 103 16.53 -4.44 -21.91
C GLY A 103 15.72 -5.00 -23.08
N ALA A 104 15.44 -4.11 -24.04
CA ALA A 104 14.63 -4.45 -25.21
C ALA A 104 15.25 -5.59 -26.06
N ALA A 105 16.59 -5.71 -26.07
CA ALA A 105 17.29 -6.76 -26.82
C ALA A 105 17.08 -8.18 -26.25
N ASP A 106 16.70 -8.29 -24.99
CA ASP A 106 16.42 -9.56 -24.33
C ASP A 106 15.07 -10.15 -24.77
N TRP A 107 14.15 -9.30 -25.19
CA TRP A 107 12.82 -9.72 -25.65
C TRP A 107 12.86 -10.12 -27.14
N LYS A 108 12.68 -11.43 -27.40
CA LYS A 108 12.44 -11.97 -28.74
C LYS A 108 10.95 -12.04 -29.07
N ALA A 109 10.11 -11.99 -28.05
CA ALA A 109 8.67 -12.03 -28.13
C ALA A 109 8.10 -10.78 -28.84
N LYS A 110 6.98 -10.96 -29.53
CA LYS A 110 6.20 -9.87 -30.13
C LYS A 110 4.88 -9.72 -29.39
N TRP A 111 4.43 -8.47 -29.26
CA TRP A 111 3.10 -8.22 -28.72
C TRP A 111 2.02 -8.81 -29.64
N ILE A 112 1.09 -9.55 -29.04
CA ILE A 112 -0.07 -10.11 -29.72
C ILE A 112 -1.37 -9.61 -29.09
N THR A 113 -2.46 -9.65 -29.85
CA THR A 113 -3.81 -9.25 -29.43
C THR A 113 -4.85 -10.16 -30.06
N GLY A 114 -6.10 -10.04 -29.61
CA GLY A 114 -7.23 -10.73 -30.21
C GLY A 114 -7.51 -10.30 -31.65
N ASN A 115 -7.98 -11.26 -32.47
CA ASN A 115 -8.21 -10.99 -33.88
C ASN A 115 -9.67 -10.58 -34.16
N TYR A 116 -10.04 -9.39 -33.66
CA TYR A 116 -11.36 -8.79 -33.89
C TYR A 116 -11.26 -7.26 -34.09
N SER A 117 -12.31 -6.67 -34.61
CA SER A 117 -12.40 -5.21 -34.76
C SER A 117 -12.85 -4.60 -33.45
N ILE A 118 -12.13 -3.58 -32.99
CA ILE A 118 -12.36 -2.93 -31.69
C ILE A 118 -13.33 -1.78 -31.84
N ASN A 119 -14.42 -1.81 -31.06
CA ASN A 119 -15.32 -0.70 -30.84
C ASN A 119 -15.21 -0.24 -29.38
N LYS A 120 -14.77 0.98 -29.14
CA LYS A 120 -14.57 1.54 -27.78
C LYS A 120 -15.83 1.56 -26.91
N LYS A 121 -17.02 1.44 -27.51
CA LYS A 121 -18.29 1.44 -26.79
C LYS A 121 -18.70 0.04 -26.32
N GLU A 122 -18.15 -1.00 -26.92
CA GLU A 122 -18.48 -2.38 -26.63
C GLU A 122 -17.59 -2.95 -25.51
N ARG A 123 -18.05 -4.03 -24.91
CA ARG A 123 -17.31 -4.89 -23.99
C ARG A 123 -17.12 -6.24 -24.65
N TYR A 124 -15.98 -6.85 -24.42
CA TYR A 124 -15.60 -8.08 -25.10
C TYR A 124 -15.44 -9.22 -24.10
N PRO A 125 -15.69 -10.47 -24.52
CA PRO A 125 -15.28 -11.64 -23.76
C PRO A 125 -13.76 -11.64 -23.54
N VAL A 126 -13.33 -12.40 -22.56
CA VAL A 126 -11.91 -12.61 -22.26
C VAL A 126 -11.26 -13.30 -23.47
N ASP A 127 -10.12 -12.76 -23.90
CA ASP A 127 -9.31 -13.36 -24.96
C ASP A 127 -8.59 -14.60 -24.42
N CYS A 128 -8.67 -15.71 -25.15
CA CYS A 128 -7.99 -16.98 -24.86
C CYS A 128 -6.91 -17.22 -25.89
N PHE A 129 -5.66 -17.33 -25.45
CA PHE A 129 -4.52 -17.65 -26.31
C PHE A 129 -3.97 -19.03 -25.96
N LYS A 130 -3.44 -19.73 -26.96
CA LYS A 130 -2.90 -21.08 -26.80
C LYS A 130 -1.67 -21.29 -27.66
N LYS A 131 -0.66 -21.93 -27.09
CA LYS A 131 0.56 -22.39 -27.76
C LYS A 131 0.89 -23.82 -27.35
N THR A 132 1.03 -24.69 -28.29
CA THR A 132 1.59 -26.05 -28.08
C THR A 132 3.10 -25.95 -28.10
N VAL A 133 3.76 -26.53 -27.10
CA VAL A 133 5.22 -26.55 -26.92
C VAL A 133 5.68 -27.99 -26.86
N GLU A 134 6.58 -28.39 -27.75
CA GLU A 134 7.16 -29.74 -27.78
C GLU A 134 8.55 -29.73 -27.15
N ILE A 135 8.73 -30.44 -26.03
CA ILE A 135 10.00 -30.55 -25.33
C ILE A 135 10.62 -31.91 -25.60
N LYS A 136 11.74 -31.92 -26.33
CA LYS A 136 12.39 -33.15 -26.81
C LYS A 136 13.52 -33.63 -25.92
N LYS A 137 14.02 -32.80 -25.00
CA LYS A 137 15.18 -33.06 -24.16
C LYS A 137 14.92 -32.75 -22.73
N GLU A 138 15.72 -33.34 -21.84
CA GLU A 138 15.74 -32.99 -20.45
C GLU A 138 16.20 -31.55 -20.26
N ARG A 139 15.53 -30.83 -19.33
CA ARG A 139 15.78 -29.44 -19.00
C ARG A 139 16.50 -29.29 -17.66
N ARG A 140 17.39 -28.31 -17.57
CA ARG A 140 18.03 -27.88 -16.31
C ARG A 140 17.23 -26.74 -15.64
N LYS A 141 16.74 -25.81 -16.47
CA LYS A 141 16.06 -24.58 -15.98
C LYS A 141 15.05 -24.12 -17.02
N ALA A 142 13.91 -23.64 -16.58
CA ALA A 142 12.95 -22.98 -17.46
C ALA A 142 12.31 -21.77 -16.80
N ARG A 143 12.25 -20.65 -17.53
CA ARG A 143 11.68 -19.37 -17.07
C ARG A 143 10.64 -18.87 -18.05
N LEU A 144 9.48 -18.49 -17.50
CA LEU A 144 8.45 -17.79 -18.27
C LEU A 144 8.46 -16.31 -17.86
N TYR A 145 8.82 -15.45 -18.80
CA TYR A 145 8.69 -13.99 -18.69
C TYR A 145 7.41 -13.59 -19.38
N ILE A 146 6.48 -12.93 -18.67
CA ILE A 146 5.15 -12.62 -19.20
C ILE A 146 4.62 -11.29 -18.67
N THR A 147 3.94 -10.56 -19.53
CA THR A 147 3.21 -9.33 -19.19
C THR A 147 2.04 -9.09 -20.11
N ALA A 148 1.18 -8.15 -19.75
CA ALA A 148 0.03 -7.76 -20.57
C ALA A 148 -0.30 -6.27 -20.46
N CYS A 149 -0.98 -5.75 -21.49
CA CYS A 149 -1.81 -4.56 -21.36
C CYS A 149 -3.26 -5.05 -21.15
N GLY A 150 -3.62 -5.28 -19.90
CA GLY A 150 -4.81 -5.95 -19.41
C GLY A 150 -4.47 -6.76 -18.17
N LEU A 151 -5.33 -7.69 -17.78
CA LEU A 151 -5.01 -8.69 -16.74
C LEU A 151 -4.91 -10.07 -17.38
N TYR A 152 -3.89 -10.83 -17.02
CA TYR A 152 -3.70 -12.18 -17.54
C TYR A 152 -3.74 -13.25 -16.44
N GLU A 153 -4.19 -14.44 -16.81
CA GLU A 153 -3.93 -15.69 -16.11
C GLU A 153 -3.31 -16.68 -17.08
N VAL A 154 -2.18 -17.29 -16.68
CA VAL A 154 -1.44 -18.24 -17.50
C VAL A 154 -1.49 -19.63 -16.91
N ARG A 155 -1.67 -20.65 -17.77
CA ARG A 155 -1.76 -22.05 -17.36
C ARG A 155 -0.87 -22.93 -18.26
N LEU A 156 -0.30 -23.94 -17.67
CA LEU A 156 0.43 -25.00 -18.35
C LEU A 156 -0.29 -26.34 -18.11
N ASP A 157 -0.71 -27.01 -19.21
CA ASP A 157 -1.52 -28.23 -19.18
C ASP A 157 -2.74 -28.11 -18.22
N GLY A 158 -3.40 -26.95 -18.24
CA GLY A 158 -4.56 -26.63 -17.40
C GLY A 158 -4.24 -26.17 -15.97
N ARG A 159 -3.00 -26.34 -15.48
CA ARG A 159 -2.56 -25.90 -14.16
C ARG A 159 -2.12 -24.43 -14.19
N LYS A 160 -2.64 -23.59 -13.29
CA LYS A 160 -2.20 -22.20 -13.16
C LYS A 160 -0.70 -22.14 -12.84
N ILE A 161 0.02 -21.19 -13.49
CA ILE A 161 1.42 -20.90 -13.21
C ILE A 161 1.49 -19.78 -12.20
N GLY A 162 2.14 -20.04 -11.07
CA GLY A 162 2.27 -19.10 -9.97
C GLY A 162 0.95 -18.83 -9.25
N ASP A 163 1.01 -17.98 -8.25
CA ASP A 163 -0.12 -17.60 -7.38
C ASP A 163 -0.54 -16.13 -7.55
N PHE A 164 0.19 -15.36 -8.37
CA PHE A 164 -0.10 -13.95 -8.61
C PHE A 164 -1.52 -13.76 -9.15
N CYS A 165 -2.31 -12.95 -8.44
CA CYS A 165 -3.64 -12.52 -8.82
C CYS A 165 -3.57 -11.13 -9.47
N LEU A 166 -4.43 -10.85 -10.46
CA LEU A 166 -4.48 -9.56 -11.15
C LEU A 166 -3.15 -9.15 -11.82
N ALA A 167 -2.34 -10.14 -12.27
CA ALA A 167 -1.11 -9.87 -13.02
C ALA A 167 -1.41 -9.13 -14.34
N PRO A 168 -0.53 -8.21 -14.79
CA PRO A 168 0.79 -7.86 -14.29
C PRO A 168 0.80 -6.80 -13.18
N GLY A 169 -0.35 -6.39 -12.64
CA GLY A 169 -0.47 -5.34 -11.66
C GLY A 169 -0.84 -3.98 -12.26
N LEU A 170 -0.95 -2.97 -11.42
CA LEU A 170 -1.36 -1.62 -11.79
C LEU A 170 -0.16 -0.66 -11.87
N THR A 171 0.07 -0.11 -13.06
CA THR A 171 1.00 0.99 -13.34
C THR A 171 0.35 1.96 -14.33
N ASP A 172 0.97 3.09 -14.61
CA ASP A 172 0.64 3.82 -15.84
C ASP A 172 1.27 3.09 -17.05
N TYR A 173 0.49 2.25 -17.71
CA TYR A 173 0.94 1.45 -18.86
C TYR A 173 1.51 2.26 -20.02
N ARG A 174 1.38 3.58 -20.01
CA ARG A 174 2.00 4.50 -21.00
C ARG A 174 3.41 4.90 -20.59
N LYS A 175 3.82 4.58 -19.35
CA LYS A 175 5.12 4.92 -18.74
C LYS A 175 5.91 3.69 -18.36
N ARG A 176 5.26 2.72 -17.77
CA ARG A 176 5.86 1.49 -17.25
C ARG A 176 4.90 0.33 -17.38
N VAL A 177 5.38 -0.79 -17.88
CA VAL A 177 4.66 -2.07 -17.92
C VAL A 177 5.50 -3.08 -17.16
N GLN A 178 4.96 -3.65 -16.10
CA GLN A 178 5.66 -4.67 -15.32
C GLN A 178 5.53 -6.04 -16.00
N TYR A 179 6.57 -6.86 -15.92
CA TYR A 179 6.49 -8.28 -16.26
C TYR A 179 6.79 -9.15 -15.04
N GLN A 180 6.21 -10.35 -15.02
CA GLN A 180 6.49 -11.37 -14.03
C GLN A 180 7.43 -12.41 -14.62
N THR A 181 8.28 -12.98 -13.76
CA THR A 181 9.13 -14.11 -14.06
C THR A 181 8.64 -15.30 -13.23
N TYR A 182 8.35 -16.42 -13.89
CA TYR A 182 7.94 -17.66 -13.24
C TYR A 182 8.94 -18.78 -13.48
N ASP A 183 9.29 -19.52 -12.43
CA ASP A 183 9.97 -20.79 -12.58
C ASP A 183 8.96 -21.86 -13.00
N VAL A 184 9.13 -22.38 -14.20
CA VAL A 184 8.26 -23.44 -14.76
C VAL A 184 9.02 -24.74 -14.99
N THR A 185 10.24 -24.86 -14.43
CA THR A 185 11.12 -26.01 -14.64
C THR A 185 10.42 -27.32 -14.33
N GLU A 186 9.81 -27.44 -13.15
CA GLU A 186 9.14 -28.67 -12.71
C GLU A 186 7.74 -28.86 -13.30
N LEU A 187 7.14 -27.79 -13.84
CA LEU A 187 5.81 -27.84 -14.44
C LEU A 187 5.81 -28.42 -15.86
N LEU A 188 6.91 -28.18 -16.61
CA LEU A 188 7.06 -28.71 -17.96
C LEU A 188 7.31 -30.21 -17.92
N LYS A 189 6.84 -30.93 -18.92
CA LYS A 189 7.11 -32.38 -19.13
C LYS A 189 7.81 -32.62 -20.48
N THR A 190 8.55 -33.69 -20.60
CA THR A 190 9.05 -34.14 -21.91
C THR A 190 7.88 -34.55 -22.79
N GLY A 191 7.89 -34.15 -24.05
CA GLY A 191 6.79 -34.29 -24.99
C GLY A 191 5.97 -33.01 -25.13
N THR A 192 4.70 -33.15 -25.42
CA THR A 192 3.78 -32.03 -25.69
C THR A 192 3.29 -31.39 -24.41
N ASN A 193 3.42 -30.06 -24.34
CA ASN A 193 2.87 -29.21 -23.28
C ASN A 193 1.95 -28.16 -23.92
N GLU A 194 0.91 -27.78 -23.22
CA GLU A 194 -0.05 -26.76 -23.67
C GLU A 194 0.01 -25.54 -22.79
N LEU A 195 0.49 -24.42 -23.33
CA LEU A 195 0.52 -23.14 -22.68
C LEU A 195 -0.72 -22.34 -23.08
N THR A 196 -1.57 -21.99 -22.12
CA THR A 196 -2.78 -21.18 -22.35
C THR A 196 -2.74 -19.91 -21.53
N VAL A 197 -3.24 -18.81 -22.10
CA VAL A 197 -3.36 -17.52 -21.44
C VAL A 197 -4.75 -16.94 -21.64
N GLN A 198 -5.40 -16.57 -20.55
CA GLN A 198 -6.61 -15.74 -20.57
C GLN A 198 -6.21 -14.27 -20.35
N LEU A 199 -6.81 -13.36 -21.12
CA LEU A 199 -6.49 -11.94 -21.10
C LEU A 199 -7.77 -11.10 -21.02
N ALA A 200 -7.96 -10.42 -19.90
CA ALA A 200 -9.11 -9.56 -19.61
C ALA A 200 -8.76 -8.07 -19.70
N ASP A 201 -9.80 -7.22 -19.65
CA ASP A 201 -9.67 -5.76 -19.75
C ASP A 201 -8.77 -5.14 -18.68
N GLY A 202 -8.89 -5.59 -17.42
CA GLY A 202 -8.16 -5.08 -16.27
C GLY A 202 -8.28 -3.55 -16.10
N TRP A 203 -7.24 -2.94 -15.57
CA TRP A 203 -7.14 -1.47 -15.50
C TRP A 203 -6.87 -0.82 -16.85
N TYR A 204 -6.29 -1.57 -17.80
CA TYR A 204 -5.86 -1.03 -19.10
C TYR A 204 -7.05 -0.56 -19.96
N ARG A 205 -8.04 -1.43 -20.16
CA ARG A 205 -9.25 -1.20 -20.98
C ARG A 205 -10.54 -1.12 -20.17
N GLY A 206 -10.55 -1.69 -18.98
CA GLY A 206 -11.70 -1.79 -18.08
C GLY A 206 -12.03 -0.50 -17.33
N SER A 207 -12.90 -0.62 -16.34
CA SER A 207 -13.39 0.49 -15.53
C SER A 207 -12.38 0.91 -14.47
N VAL A 208 -12.09 2.21 -14.37
CA VAL A 208 -11.16 2.81 -13.39
C VAL A 208 -11.83 3.99 -12.71
N GLY A 209 -11.57 4.15 -11.40
CA GLY A 209 -12.00 5.27 -10.58
C GLY A 209 -13.50 5.29 -10.27
N ALA A 210 -13.92 6.24 -9.46
CA ALA A 210 -15.30 6.39 -8.97
C ALA A 210 -16.36 6.36 -10.09
N TRP A 211 -16.07 6.96 -11.22
CA TRP A 211 -16.99 7.05 -12.36
C TRP A 211 -16.88 5.86 -13.33
N GLY A 212 -16.00 4.89 -13.09
CA GLY A 212 -15.78 3.73 -13.94
C GLY A 212 -15.46 4.11 -15.38
N ILE A 213 -14.55 5.05 -15.57
CA ILE A 213 -14.09 5.49 -16.89
C ILE A 213 -13.25 4.37 -17.51
N ARG A 214 -13.54 4.06 -18.79
CA ARG A 214 -12.90 2.96 -19.50
C ARG A 214 -11.86 3.45 -20.52
N ASN A 215 -11.02 2.51 -20.97
CA ASN A 215 -9.99 2.71 -21.99
C ASN A 215 -8.95 3.78 -21.59
N GLN A 216 -8.58 3.84 -20.33
CA GLN A 216 -7.68 4.87 -19.77
C GLN A 216 -6.28 4.82 -20.36
N TYR A 217 -5.77 3.62 -20.58
CA TYR A 217 -4.44 3.42 -21.12
C TYR A 217 -4.44 2.94 -22.56
N GLY A 218 -5.57 2.38 -23.02
CA GLY A 218 -5.76 1.92 -24.39
C GLY A 218 -7.06 1.15 -24.55
N ASN A 219 -7.38 0.80 -25.78
CA ASN A 219 -8.61 0.09 -26.17
C ASN A 219 -8.37 -1.30 -26.75
N GLU A 220 -7.10 -1.73 -26.84
CA GLU A 220 -6.68 -3.01 -27.38
C GLU A 220 -5.82 -3.74 -26.34
N THR A 221 -6.36 -4.79 -25.71
CA THR A 221 -5.59 -5.62 -24.78
C THR A 221 -4.45 -6.31 -25.52
N LYS A 222 -3.30 -6.49 -24.85
CA LYS A 222 -2.09 -7.03 -25.48
C LYS A 222 -1.40 -8.00 -24.56
N LEU A 223 -0.78 -9.03 -25.13
CA LEU A 223 -0.01 -10.05 -24.42
C LEU A 223 1.40 -10.11 -24.98
N LEU A 224 2.39 -10.24 -24.07
CA LEU A 224 3.78 -10.51 -24.41
C LEU A 224 4.29 -11.62 -23.50
N ALA A 225 4.79 -12.71 -24.04
CA ALA A 225 5.32 -13.83 -23.27
C ALA A 225 6.52 -14.46 -23.97
N GLN A 226 7.52 -14.85 -23.18
CA GLN A 226 8.74 -15.51 -23.60
C GLN A 226 9.08 -16.62 -22.61
N LEU A 227 9.04 -17.87 -23.08
CA LEU A 227 9.45 -19.04 -22.30
C LEU A 227 10.83 -19.46 -22.78
N GLU A 228 11.80 -19.46 -21.87
CA GLU A 228 13.16 -19.92 -22.12
C GLU A 228 13.42 -21.23 -21.37
N ILE A 229 13.95 -22.23 -22.10
CA ILE A 229 14.20 -23.57 -21.58
C ILE A 229 15.68 -23.89 -21.81
N VAL A 230 16.44 -23.93 -20.72
CA VAL A 230 17.84 -24.33 -20.73
C VAL A 230 17.91 -25.83 -20.53
N HIS A 231 18.43 -26.56 -21.54
CA HIS A 231 18.59 -27.99 -21.49
C HIS A 231 19.86 -28.41 -20.75
N THR A 232 19.92 -29.67 -20.34
CA THR A 232 21.10 -30.24 -19.66
C THR A 232 22.37 -30.26 -20.55
N ASP A 233 22.19 -30.16 -21.88
CA ASP A 233 23.31 -30.04 -22.85
C ASP A 233 23.76 -28.57 -23.09
N GLY A 234 23.21 -27.61 -22.32
CA GLY A 234 23.56 -26.19 -22.40
C GLY A 234 22.85 -25.41 -23.53
N ARG A 235 22.04 -26.03 -24.36
CA ARG A 235 21.24 -25.31 -25.37
C ARG A 235 20.03 -24.65 -24.71
N THR A 236 19.60 -23.56 -25.33
CA THR A 236 18.38 -22.82 -24.87
C THR A 236 17.36 -22.80 -26.01
N ASP A 237 16.18 -23.36 -25.75
CA ASP A 237 15.01 -23.16 -26.61
C ASP A 237 14.23 -21.94 -26.12
N THR A 238 13.74 -21.12 -27.06
CA THR A 238 12.94 -19.92 -26.72
C THR A 238 11.61 -19.98 -27.45
N ILE A 239 10.54 -20.05 -26.73
CA ILE A 239 9.17 -20.00 -27.22
C ILE A 239 8.59 -18.61 -26.92
N VAL A 240 8.09 -17.94 -27.95
CA VAL A 240 7.67 -16.53 -27.85
C VAL A 240 6.25 -16.34 -28.33
N THR A 241 5.61 -15.25 -27.88
CA THR A 241 4.37 -14.77 -28.50
C THR A 241 4.67 -14.25 -29.91
N ASP A 242 3.89 -14.72 -30.88
CA ASP A 242 3.93 -14.38 -32.28
C ASP A 242 2.56 -14.69 -32.95
N ASP A 243 2.46 -14.52 -34.26
CA ASP A 243 1.25 -14.78 -35.05
C ASP A 243 0.93 -16.29 -35.28
N THR A 244 1.75 -17.18 -34.72
CA THR A 244 1.49 -18.65 -34.75
C THR A 244 0.64 -19.08 -33.55
N TRP A 245 0.44 -18.24 -32.57
CA TRP A 245 -0.43 -18.54 -31.43
C TRP A 245 -1.89 -18.66 -31.88
N GLN A 246 -2.58 -19.68 -31.39
CA GLN A 246 -4.02 -19.83 -31.56
C GLN A 246 -4.75 -18.82 -30.63
N TRP A 247 -5.91 -18.41 -31.06
CA TRP A 247 -6.74 -17.45 -30.36
C TRP A 247 -8.23 -17.78 -30.47
N SER A 248 -8.97 -17.44 -29.43
CA SER A 248 -10.44 -17.48 -29.37
C SER A 248 -10.94 -16.46 -28.36
N ASN A 249 -12.18 -15.95 -28.54
CA ASN A 249 -12.94 -15.20 -27.55
C ASN A 249 -14.35 -15.81 -27.29
N ASP A 250 -14.50 -17.07 -27.55
CA ASP A 250 -15.73 -17.84 -27.32
C ASP A 250 -15.68 -18.70 -26.04
N GLY A 251 -14.65 -18.48 -25.18
CA GLY A 251 -14.49 -19.14 -23.89
C GLY A 251 -15.57 -18.83 -22.86
N PRO A 252 -15.49 -19.41 -21.66
CA PRO A 252 -16.53 -19.30 -20.64
C PRO A 252 -16.72 -17.89 -20.08
N ILE A 253 -15.67 -17.09 -19.94
CA ILE A 253 -15.77 -15.74 -19.37
C ILE A 253 -16.21 -14.76 -20.47
N ARG A 254 -17.50 -14.41 -20.47
CA ARG A 254 -18.14 -13.57 -21.48
C ARG A 254 -17.96 -12.08 -21.25
N PHE A 255 -17.61 -11.73 -20.03
CA PHE A 255 -17.33 -10.39 -19.57
C PHE A 255 -16.47 -10.47 -18.32
N ALA A 256 -15.45 -9.63 -18.22
CA ALA A 256 -14.69 -9.43 -16.99
C ALA A 256 -14.27 -7.98 -16.87
N ASP A 257 -14.58 -7.38 -15.73
CA ASP A 257 -14.17 -6.02 -15.37
C ASP A 257 -13.77 -6.02 -13.91
N ASN A 258 -12.64 -5.42 -13.62
CA ASN A 258 -12.07 -5.41 -12.28
C ASN A 258 -13.05 -4.91 -11.19
N LYS A 259 -13.96 -3.99 -11.54
CA LYS A 259 -14.91 -3.36 -10.59
C LYS A 259 -16.33 -3.87 -10.77
N ASP A 260 -16.76 -4.03 -12.03
CA ASP A 260 -18.15 -4.37 -12.31
C ASP A 260 -18.42 -5.88 -12.14
N GLY A 261 -17.38 -6.73 -12.31
CA GLY A 261 -17.47 -8.17 -12.05
C GLY A 261 -17.35 -9.04 -13.28
N GLU A 262 -17.93 -10.23 -13.24
CA GLU A 262 -17.80 -11.25 -14.30
C GLU A 262 -19.16 -11.80 -14.75
N ILE A 263 -19.24 -12.15 -16.04
CA ILE A 263 -20.34 -12.94 -16.65
C ILE A 263 -19.73 -14.22 -17.21
N VAL A 264 -20.21 -15.35 -16.75
CA VAL A 264 -19.64 -16.68 -17.07
C VAL A 264 -20.73 -17.62 -17.58
N ASP A 265 -20.45 -18.25 -18.73
CA ASP A 265 -21.20 -19.39 -19.28
C ASP A 265 -20.32 -20.63 -19.13
N ALA A 266 -20.48 -21.40 -18.04
CA ALA A 266 -19.58 -22.49 -17.65
C ALA A 266 -19.53 -23.65 -18.64
N PHE A 267 -20.58 -23.80 -19.47
CA PHE A 267 -20.65 -24.86 -20.48
C PHE A 267 -19.85 -24.57 -21.75
N ARG A 268 -19.25 -23.36 -21.88
CA ARG A 268 -18.47 -22.99 -23.06
C ARG A 268 -17.00 -23.44 -22.92
N VAL A 269 -16.45 -23.89 -24.05
CA VAL A 269 -15.04 -24.25 -24.17
C VAL A 269 -14.43 -23.46 -25.33
N PRO A 270 -13.27 -22.81 -25.16
CA PRO A 270 -12.63 -22.05 -26.23
C PRO A 270 -12.31 -22.95 -27.45
N SER A 271 -12.70 -22.55 -28.64
CA SER A 271 -12.51 -23.31 -29.87
C SER A 271 -11.08 -23.24 -30.42
N TYR A 272 -10.33 -22.15 -30.07
CA TYR A 272 -8.98 -21.85 -30.59
C TYR A 272 -8.87 -21.93 -32.13
N SER A 273 -9.92 -21.65 -32.87
CA SER A 273 -9.98 -21.71 -34.31
C SER A 273 -9.32 -20.53 -35.04
N GLY A 274 -9.16 -19.40 -34.33
CA GLY A 274 -8.50 -18.21 -34.83
C GLY A 274 -6.99 -18.21 -34.56
N LYS A 275 -6.30 -17.22 -35.14
CA LYS A 275 -4.91 -16.88 -34.81
C LYS A 275 -4.81 -15.52 -34.16
N ALA A 276 -3.86 -15.36 -33.26
CA ALA A 276 -3.51 -14.08 -32.67
C ALA A 276 -3.04 -13.11 -33.77
N LYS A 277 -3.29 -11.82 -33.53
CA LYS A 277 -2.84 -10.71 -34.38
C LYS A 277 -1.63 -10.04 -33.76
N LEU A 278 -0.61 -9.74 -34.55
CA LEU A 278 0.52 -8.94 -34.10
C LEU A 278 0.08 -7.49 -33.83
N THR A 279 0.63 -6.95 -32.74
CA THR A 279 0.43 -5.54 -32.35
C THR A 279 1.74 -4.95 -31.81
N THR A 280 1.73 -3.74 -31.33
CA THR A 280 2.91 -3.08 -30.76
C THR A 280 2.55 -2.34 -29.47
N HIS A 281 3.55 -2.22 -28.60
CA HIS A 281 3.50 -1.32 -27.44
C HIS A 281 4.87 -0.62 -27.34
N GLY A 282 4.87 0.70 -27.11
CA GLY A 282 6.10 1.51 -27.16
C GLY A 282 6.98 1.44 -25.93
N ILE A 283 6.53 0.73 -24.86
CA ILE A 283 7.25 0.62 -23.59
C ILE A 283 7.93 -0.73 -23.53
N VAL A 284 9.21 -0.74 -23.18
CA VAL A 284 9.95 -1.95 -22.83
C VAL A 284 9.50 -2.38 -21.43
N PRO A 285 9.07 -3.63 -21.23
CA PRO A 285 8.66 -4.07 -19.91
C PRO A 285 9.80 -4.03 -18.89
N ALA A 286 9.50 -3.56 -17.67
CA ALA A 286 10.38 -3.55 -16.52
C ALA A 286 10.04 -4.72 -15.58
N ALA A 287 10.99 -5.19 -14.80
CA ALA A 287 10.73 -6.23 -13.82
C ALA A 287 9.71 -5.77 -12.74
N SER A 288 8.94 -6.71 -12.23
CA SER A 288 8.07 -6.46 -11.09
C SER A 288 8.91 -6.59 -9.80
N ASN A 289 9.45 -5.49 -9.31
CA ASN A 289 10.23 -5.43 -8.06
C ASN A 289 9.31 -5.23 -6.84
N ASN A 290 8.19 -5.94 -6.77
CA ASN A 290 7.20 -5.82 -5.72
C ASN A 290 6.77 -7.19 -5.22
N VAL A 291 6.17 -7.22 -4.03
CA VAL A 291 5.46 -8.40 -3.53
C VAL A 291 4.22 -8.67 -4.39
N PRO A 292 3.91 -9.93 -4.73
CA PRO A 292 2.77 -10.26 -5.58
C PRO A 292 1.45 -10.03 -4.83
N VAL A 293 0.38 -9.76 -5.56
CA VAL A 293 -0.99 -9.87 -5.04
C VAL A 293 -1.37 -11.35 -5.08
N ILE A 294 -1.74 -11.92 -3.94
CA ILE A 294 -2.09 -13.35 -3.82
C ILE A 294 -3.38 -13.57 -3.02
N GLU A 295 -3.87 -14.81 -3.02
CA GLU A 295 -4.95 -15.24 -2.14
C GLU A 295 -4.43 -15.49 -0.72
N HIS A 296 -5.22 -15.08 0.28
CA HIS A 296 -4.90 -15.24 1.69
C HIS A 296 -6.04 -15.96 2.43
N GLU A 297 -6.69 -15.32 3.38
CA GLU A 297 -7.67 -15.92 4.25
C GLU A 297 -8.96 -16.31 3.54
N ARG A 298 -9.63 -17.34 4.03
CA ARG A 298 -10.91 -17.84 3.51
C ARG A 298 -11.98 -17.81 4.58
N PHE A 299 -13.14 -17.28 4.21
CA PHE A 299 -14.30 -17.13 5.07
C PHE A 299 -15.49 -17.89 4.50
N HIS A 300 -16.07 -18.79 5.28
CA HIS A 300 -17.32 -19.48 4.94
C HIS A 300 -18.52 -18.65 5.46
N PRO A 301 -19.61 -18.51 4.68
CA PRO A 301 -20.69 -17.64 5.05
C PRO A 301 -21.67 -18.27 6.04
N ILE A 302 -22.33 -17.44 6.84
CA ILE A 302 -23.64 -17.76 7.39
C ILE A 302 -24.68 -17.42 6.33
N ILE A 303 -25.52 -18.41 5.93
CA ILE A 303 -26.50 -18.24 4.89
C ILE A 303 -27.89 -18.05 5.53
N THR A 304 -28.57 -16.98 5.17
CA THR A 304 -29.94 -16.66 5.58
C THR A 304 -30.78 -16.29 4.36
N VAL A 305 -32.08 -16.03 4.57
CA VAL A 305 -32.95 -15.48 3.54
C VAL A 305 -33.25 -14.03 3.89
N ALA A 306 -32.91 -13.11 3.01
CA ALA A 306 -33.19 -11.71 3.17
C ALA A 306 -34.70 -11.42 3.00
N PRO A 307 -35.22 -10.30 3.54
CA PRO A 307 -36.64 -9.92 3.41
C PRO A 307 -37.13 -9.85 1.97
N ASN A 308 -36.28 -9.57 0.98
CA ASN A 308 -36.60 -9.58 -0.43
C ASN A 308 -36.68 -11.00 -1.04
N GLY A 309 -36.54 -12.07 -0.23
CA GLY A 309 -36.64 -13.47 -0.63
C GLY A 309 -35.35 -14.07 -1.23
N LYS A 310 -34.26 -13.31 -1.37
CA LYS A 310 -32.98 -13.82 -1.88
C LYS A 310 -32.13 -14.40 -0.77
N LYS A 311 -31.16 -15.20 -1.14
CA LYS A 311 -30.18 -15.74 -0.18
C LYS A 311 -29.18 -14.66 0.19
N LEU A 312 -28.98 -14.43 1.47
CA LEU A 312 -28.03 -13.49 2.03
C LEU A 312 -26.90 -14.27 2.72
N LEU A 313 -25.68 -14.00 2.33
CA LEU A 313 -24.45 -14.58 2.84
C LEU A 313 -23.69 -13.52 3.64
N ASP A 314 -23.48 -13.74 4.96
CA ASP A 314 -22.59 -12.92 5.81
C ASP A 314 -21.30 -13.69 6.04
N PHE A 315 -20.19 -13.14 5.56
CA PHE A 315 -18.85 -13.73 5.74
C PHE A 315 -18.17 -13.29 7.05
N GLY A 316 -18.80 -12.42 7.83
CA GLY A 316 -18.31 -11.96 9.15
C GLY A 316 -17.24 -10.89 9.09
N GLN A 317 -16.46 -10.78 8.00
CA GLN A 317 -15.37 -9.83 7.82
C GLN A 317 -15.55 -9.04 6.52
N ASN A 318 -15.38 -7.71 6.58
CA ASN A 318 -15.27 -6.87 5.38
C ASN A 318 -13.87 -7.03 4.78
N ILE A 319 -13.78 -7.46 3.52
CA ILE A 319 -12.53 -7.77 2.82
C ILE A 319 -12.45 -7.10 1.46
N ALA A 320 -11.24 -6.95 0.93
CA ALA A 320 -11.02 -6.91 -0.51
C ALA A 320 -10.76 -8.34 -0.98
N GLY A 321 -11.52 -8.81 -1.96
CA GLY A 321 -11.41 -10.19 -2.39
C GLY A 321 -12.48 -10.60 -3.37
N TYR A 322 -12.71 -11.88 -3.44
CA TYR A 322 -13.71 -12.49 -4.31
C TYR A 322 -14.25 -13.81 -3.74
N VAL A 323 -15.18 -14.43 -4.44
CA VAL A 323 -15.74 -15.71 -4.02
C VAL A 323 -15.25 -16.86 -4.89
N SER A 324 -15.20 -18.05 -4.26
CA SER A 324 -15.18 -19.35 -4.93
C SER A 324 -16.39 -20.17 -4.47
N PHE A 325 -16.88 -21.02 -5.37
CA PHE A 325 -17.92 -21.98 -5.04
C PHE A 325 -17.78 -23.26 -5.84
N ASN A 326 -18.32 -24.37 -5.28
CA ASN A 326 -18.44 -25.65 -5.95
C ASN A 326 -19.81 -26.25 -5.59
N PHE A 327 -20.69 -26.38 -6.56
CA PHE A 327 -22.01 -26.95 -6.36
C PHE A 327 -22.47 -27.74 -7.59
N HIS A 328 -23.40 -28.66 -7.41
CA HIS A 328 -24.04 -29.40 -8.51
C HIS A 328 -25.22 -28.62 -9.07
N ALA A 329 -25.29 -28.55 -10.41
CA ALA A 329 -26.37 -27.87 -11.11
C ALA A 329 -26.67 -28.54 -12.45
N HIS A 330 -27.82 -28.18 -13.06
CA HIS A 330 -28.14 -28.51 -14.45
C HIS A 330 -27.69 -27.41 -15.39
N VAL A 331 -27.37 -27.78 -16.62
CA VAL A 331 -26.98 -26.83 -17.68
C VAL A 331 -28.05 -25.77 -17.87
N GLY A 332 -27.61 -24.50 -17.87
CA GLY A 332 -28.48 -23.35 -18.04
C GLY A 332 -29.11 -22.81 -16.77
N GLN A 333 -28.99 -23.49 -15.61
CA GLN A 333 -29.33 -22.88 -14.33
C GLN A 333 -28.46 -21.65 -14.09
N ARG A 334 -29.00 -20.62 -13.44
CA ARG A 334 -28.35 -19.33 -13.31
C ARG A 334 -28.24 -18.90 -11.86
N THR A 335 -27.09 -18.32 -11.51
CA THR A 335 -26.89 -17.65 -10.23
C THR A 335 -26.42 -16.22 -10.48
N VAL A 336 -26.97 -15.26 -9.71
CA VAL A 336 -26.57 -13.86 -9.77
C VAL A 336 -26.16 -13.42 -8.38
N TRP A 337 -24.89 -13.05 -8.25
CA TRP A 337 -24.27 -12.62 -7.00
C TRP A 337 -24.05 -11.11 -7.02
N ARG A 338 -24.37 -10.43 -5.93
CA ARG A 338 -24.03 -9.02 -5.70
C ARG A 338 -23.31 -8.89 -4.37
N PHE A 339 -22.32 -8.05 -4.32
CA PHE A 339 -21.43 -7.89 -3.17
C PHE A 339 -21.50 -6.48 -2.61
N GLY A 340 -21.50 -6.35 -1.28
CA GLY A 340 -21.56 -5.07 -0.61
C GLY A 340 -21.07 -5.12 0.83
N GLU A 341 -20.88 -3.96 1.42
CA GLU A 341 -20.31 -3.78 2.74
C GLU A 341 -21.36 -3.78 3.85
N MET A 342 -22.63 -3.51 3.52
CA MET A 342 -23.68 -3.31 4.51
C MET A 342 -25.06 -3.78 4.06
N LEU A 343 -25.97 -3.88 5.02
CA LEU A 343 -27.39 -4.10 4.80
C LEU A 343 -28.15 -2.78 4.99
N ASP A 344 -29.31 -2.66 4.33
CA ASP A 344 -30.25 -1.56 4.57
C ASP A 344 -31.05 -1.78 5.88
N GLU A 345 -31.86 -0.81 6.29
CA GLU A 345 -32.69 -0.86 7.48
C GLU A 345 -33.67 -2.06 7.50
N SER A 346 -34.01 -2.58 6.33
CA SER A 346 -34.88 -3.76 6.20
C SER A 346 -34.11 -5.07 6.28
N GLY A 347 -32.77 -5.05 6.28
CA GLY A 347 -31.92 -6.24 6.30
C GLY A 347 -31.62 -6.83 4.92
N ASN A 348 -31.83 -6.09 3.83
CA ASN A 348 -31.42 -6.47 2.48
C ASN A 348 -30.02 -5.93 2.17
N LEU A 349 -29.29 -6.59 1.27
CA LEU A 349 -28.04 -6.04 0.77
C LEU A 349 -28.29 -4.68 0.09
N THR A 350 -27.50 -3.68 0.46
CA THR A 350 -27.43 -2.40 -0.23
C THR A 350 -26.02 -2.13 -0.76
N GLN A 351 -25.95 -1.50 -1.93
CA GLN A 351 -24.72 -0.99 -2.54
C GLN A 351 -24.74 0.55 -2.63
N LYS A 352 -25.69 1.21 -1.94
CA LYS A 352 -25.86 2.66 -2.03
C LYS A 352 -24.60 3.42 -1.61
N ASN A 353 -23.91 2.95 -0.58
CA ASN A 353 -22.71 3.60 -0.04
C ASN A 353 -21.48 3.49 -0.96
N ILE A 354 -21.44 2.53 -1.87
CA ILE A 354 -20.28 2.25 -2.74
C ILE A 354 -20.51 2.56 -4.21
N GLN A 355 -21.71 3.00 -4.61
CA GLN A 355 -22.03 3.23 -6.01
C GLN A 355 -22.11 4.72 -6.37
N CYS A 356 -21.34 5.10 -7.39
CA CYS A 356 -21.53 6.37 -8.09
C CYS A 356 -22.56 6.19 -9.21
N VAL A 357 -23.62 7.00 -9.18
CA VAL A 357 -24.69 6.96 -10.16
C VAL A 357 -24.65 8.21 -11.02
N SER A 358 -24.53 8.04 -12.32
CA SER A 358 -24.72 9.09 -13.31
C SER A 358 -25.97 8.81 -14.15
N LYS A 359 -26.46 9.81 -14.93
CA LYS A 359 -27.61 9.64 -15.82
C LYS A 359 -27.50 8.44 -16.77
N LYS A 360 -26.31 7.88 -16.98
CA LYS A 360 -26.02 6.86 -17.98
C LYS A 360 -25.40 5.58 -17.41
N LYS A 361 -24.94 5.57 -16.17
CA LYS A 361 -24.14 4.47 -15.61
C LYS A 361 -24.20 4.46 -14.08
N THR A 362 -24.26 3.23 -13.54
CA THR A 362 -24.03 2.93 -12.12
C THR A 362 -22.75 2.09 -12.03
N THR A 363 -21.83 2.43 -11.13
CA THR A 363 -20.55 1.70 -10.95
C THR A 363 -20.01 1.92 -9.53
N PRO A 364 -19.32 0.96 -8.91
CA PRO A 364 -19.15 -0.44 -9.38
C PRO A 364 -20.44 -1.25 -9.28
N LEU A 365 -20.58 -2.29 -10.10
CA LEU A 365 -21.68 -3.24 -9.97
C LEU A 365 -21.39 -4.31 -8.93
N GLN A 366 -20.12 -4.69 -8.77
CA GLN A 366 -19.68 -5.77 -7.88
C GLN A 366 -20.59 -7.00 -8.02
N LYS A 367 -20.65 -7.56 -9.25
CA LYS A 367 -21.65 -8.56 -9.62
C LYS A 367 -21.03 -9.73 -10.37
N ILE A 368 -21.47 -10.95 -10.06
CA ILE A 368 -21.19 -12.14 -10.85
C ILE A 368 -22.50 -12.67 -11.40
N GLU A 369 -22.54 -12.95 -12.72
CA GLU A 369 -23.59 -13.73 -13.35
C GLU A 369 -22.99 -15.04 -13.86
N TYR A 370 -23.47 -16.16 -13.34
CA TYR A 370 -22.93 -17.47 -13.67
C TYR A 370 -24.02 -18.38 -14.20
N THR A 371 -23.85 -18.85 -15.43
CA THR A 371 -24.73 -19.87 -16.06
C THR A 371 -24.03 -21.22 -15.96
N CYS A 372 -24.68 -22.17 -15.32
CA CYS A 372 -24.12 -23.47 -14.97
C CYS A 372 -23.95 -24.39 -16.19
N ALA A 373 -22.93 -25.24 -16.11
CA ALA A 373 -22.80 -26.47 -16.88
C ALA A 373 -23.55 -27.62 -16.20
N GLU A 374 -23.71 -28.75 -16.88
CA GLU A 374 -24.27 -29.93 -16.29
C GLU A 374 -23.30 -30.56 -15.28
N GLY A 375 -23.80 -30.94 -14.10
CA GLY A 375 -23.04 -31.61 -13.05
C GLY A 375 -22.32 -30.65 -12.09
N LEU A 376 -21.07 -30.97 -11.71
CA LEU A 376 -20.28 -30.17 -10.78
C LEU A 376 -19.80 -28.87 -11.45
N ASN A 377 -20.12 -27.76 -10.84
CA ASN A 377 -19.66 -26.43 -11.24
C ASN A 377 -18.67 -25.90 -10.20
N GLU A 378 -17.44 -25.79 -10.61
CA GLU A 378 -16.36 -25.20 -9.83
C GLU A 378 -16.04 -23.83 -10.40
N TYR A 379 -16.12 -22.78 -9.60
CA TYR A 379 -15.82 -21.42 -10.01
C TYR A 379 -15.04 -20.67 -8.95
N LYS A 380 -14.12 -19.86 -9.43
CA LYS A 380 -13.43 -18.85 -8.66
C LYS A 380 -13.29 -17.60 -9.55
N THR A 381 -13.65 -16.43 -9.01
CA THR A 381 -13.49 -15.16 -9.70
C THR A 381 -12.03 -14.97 -10.11
N THR A 382 -11.77 -14.56 -11.34
CA THR A 382 -10.40 -14.55 -11.91
C THR A 382 -9.87 -13.13 -12.12
N PHE A 383 -10.68 -12.20 -12.64
CA PHE A 383 -10.23 -10.88 -13.09
C PHE A 383 -10.92 -9.71 -12.37
N SER A 384 -11.69 -10.00 -11.35
CA SER A 384 -12.40 -9.00 -10.55
C SER A 384 -12.08 -9.15 -9.08
N VAL A 385 -12.03 -8.05 -8.36
CA VAL A 385 -11.93 -7.98 -6.89
C VAL A 385 -13.03 -7.08 -6.39
N PHE A 386 -13.64 -7.41 -5.26
CA PHE A 386 -14.74 -6.70 -4.63
C PHE A 386 -14.39 -6.30 -3.20
N GLY A 387 -14.91 -5.15 -2.76
CA GLY A 387 -14.94 -4.81 -1.34
C GLY A 387 -16.28 -5.26 -0.77
N PHE A 388 -16.29 -6.19 0.21
CA PHE A 388 -17.54 -6.72 0.73
C PHE A 388 -17.39 -7.49 2.05
N ARG A 389 -18.46 -7.49 2.81
CA ARG A 389 -18.75 -8.43 3.89
C ARG A 389 -19.91 -9.36 3.52
N TYR A 390 -20.86 -8.84 2.73
CA TYR A 390 -22.11 -9.53 2.41
C TYR A 390 -22.17 -9.87 0.92
N ALA A 391 -22.82 -11.00 0.59
CA ALA A 391 -23.26 -11.28 -0.76
C ALA A 391 -24.75 -11.61 -0.76
N GLU A 392 -25.49 -11.02 -1.71
CA GLU A 392 -26.86 -11.41 -2.06
C GLU A 392 -26.83 -12.32 -3.28
N VAL A 393 -27.49 -13.47 -3.21
CA VAL A 393 -27.52 -14.45 -4.29
C VAL A 393 -28.95 -14.71 -4.73
N ASP A 394 -29.22 -14.43 -6.01
CA ASP A 394 -30.46 -14.75 -6.68
C ASP A 394 -30.29 -16.08 -7.43
N THR A 395 -30.90 -17.14 -6.91
CA THR A 395 -30.78 -18.52 -7.44
C THR A 395 -31.84 -19.43 -6.86
N ASP A 396 -32.24 -20.44 -7.66
CA ASP A 396 -33.05 -21.57 -7.23
C ASP A 396 -32.25 -22.75 -6.67
N LEU A 397 -30.90 -22.69 -6.76
CA LEU A 397 -30.03 -23.71 -6.22
C LEU A 397 -30.01 -23.69 -4.68
N GLU A 398 -29.90 -24.87 -4.07
CA GLU A 398 -29.56 -24.98 -2.65
C GLU A 398 -28.06 -24.66 -2.49
N LEU A 399 -27.76 -23.68 -1.64
CA LEU A 399 -26.38 -23.28 -1.34
C LEU A 399 -25.99 -23.79 0.06
N ARG A 400 -24.79 -24.34 0.20
CA ARG A 400 -24.25 -24.81 1.45
C ARG A 400 -23.02 -23.99 1.85
N PRO A 401 -22.86 -23.62 3.14
CA PRO A 401 -21.74 -22.80 3.59
C PRO A 401 -20.37 -23.39 3.21
N GLU A 402 -20.20 -24.71 3.35
CA GLU A 402 -18.96 -25.43 3.06
C GLU A 402 -18.57 -25.44 1.56
N GLU A 403 -19.52 -25.19 0.68
CA GLU A 403 -19.30 -25.12 -0.77
C GLU A 403 -18.91 -23.72 -1.26
N ILE A 404 -18.91 -22.73 -0.36
CA ILE A 404 -18.69 -21.31 -0.70
C ILE A 404 -17.62 -20.73 0.21
N ALA A 405 -16.70 -19.99 -0.36
CA ALA A 405 -15.73 -19.20 0.39
C ALA A 405 -15.54 -17.81 -0.21
N ALA A 406 -15.57 -16.78 0.63
CA ALA A 406 -14.94 -15.50 0.32
C ALA A 406 -13.44 -15.62 0.57
N ILE A 407 -12.64 -15.14 -0.36
CA ILE A 407 -11.18 -15.23 -0.35
C ILE A 407 -10.64 -13.80 -0.31
N ALA A 408 -9.89 -13.47 0.73
CA ALA A 408 -9.18 -12.19 0.81
C ALA A 408 -8.02 -12.18 -0.19
N VAL A 409 -7.88 -11.08 -0.92
CA VAL A 409 -6.86 -10.89 -1.97
C VAL A 409 -6.16 -9.57 -1.75
N TYR A 410 -4.85 -9.61 -1.49
CA TYR A 410 -4.02 -8.44 -1.28
C TYR A 410 -2.54 -8.76 -1.55
N SER A 411 -1.69 -7.73 -1.62
CA SER A 411 -0.24 -7.88 -1.78
C SER A 411 0.35 -8.67 -0.62
N ASP A 412 1.28 -9.58 -0.89
CA ASP A 412 1.89 -10.50 0.09
C ASP A 412 2.82 -9.75 1.06
N ILE A 413 2.22 -8.83 1.82
CA ILE A 413 2.85 -8.07 2.89
C ILE A 413 2.73 -8.83 4.20
N GLU A 414 3.86 -9.22 4.79
CA GLU A 414 3.90 -9.93 6.08
C GLU A 414 3.51 -9.00 7.22
N GLN A 415 2.64 -9.44 8.13
CA GLN A 415 2.33 -8.67 9.34
C GLN A 415 3.51 -8.70 10.30
N THR A 416 4.07 -7.53 10.64
CA THR A 416 5.24 -7.33 11.49
C THR A 416 4.91 -6.71 12.84
N GLY A 417 3.77 -6.04 12.95
CA GLY A 417 3.32 -5.37 14.16
C GLY A 417 2.15 -6.04 14.84
N TYR A 418 2.26 -6.20 16.16
CA TYR A 418 1.20 -6.75 17.01
C TYR A 418 1.03 -5.86 18.23
N PHE A 419 -0.21 -5.63 18.60
CA PHE A 419 -0.58 -4.80 19.75
C PHE A 419 -1.69 -5.47 20.55
N GLU A 420 -1.62 -5.36 21.86
CA GLU A 420 -2.60 -5.85 22.81
C GLU A 420 -2.69 -4.89 24.00
N SER A 421 -3.89 -4.65 24.51
CA SER A 421 -4.12 -3.78 25.66
C SER A 421 -5.21 -4.31 26.59
N SER A 422 -5.47 -3.60 27.69
CA SER A 422 -6.57 -3.90 28.58
C SER A 422 -7.93 -3.37 28.09
N ASN A 423 -8.00 -2.74 26.90
CA ASN A 423 -9.26 -2.27 26.32
C ASN A 423 -9.60 -3.05 25.05
N PRO A 424 -10.58 -3.99 25.10
CA PRO A 424 -10.94 -4.83 23.96
C PRO A 424 -11.41 -4.04 22.72
N LEU A 425 -11.99 -2.84 22.88
CA LEU A 425 -12.40 -2.03 21.73
C LEU A 425 -11.18 -1.43 21.01
N LEU A 426 -10.13 -1.07 21.76
CA LEU A 426 -8.88 -0.61 21.16
C LEU A 426 -8.19 -1.73 20.40
N ASP A 427 -8.16 -2.94 20.97
CA ASP A 427 -7.60 -4.11 20.29
C ASP A 427 -8.38 -4.42 19.00
N GLN A 428 -9.72 -4.31 19.02
CA GLN A 428 -10.56 -4.46 17.84
C GLN A 428 -10.31 -3.35 16.80
N LEU A 429 -10.03 -2.12 17.23
CA LEU A 429 -9.64 -1.02 16.33
C LEU A 429 -8.34 -1.35 15.58
N VAL A 430 -7.35 -1.90 16.28
CA VAL A 430 -6.09 -2.34 15.65
C VAL A 430 -6.36 -3.46 14.64
N VAL A 431 -7.17 -4.46 15.00
CA VAL A 431 -7.58 -5.53 14.08
C VAL A 431 -8.31 -4.96 12.85
N ALA A 432 -9.22 -4.02 13.03
CA ALA A 432 -9.91 -3.34 11.94
C ALA A 432 -8.94 -2.55 11.05
N THR A 433 -7.91 -1.92 11.63
CA THR A 433 -6.84 -1.23 10.89
C THR A 433 -5.99 -2.20 10.08
N VAL A 434 -5.62 -3.35 10.65
CA VAL A 434 -4.93 -4.43 9.95
C VAL A 434 -5.75 -4.90 8.74
N TRP A 435 -7.06 -5.13 8.91
CA TRP A 435 -7.94 -5.54 7.80
C TRP A 435 -8.13 -4.45 6.75
N SER A 436 -8.19 -3.18 7.15
CA SER A 436 -8.23 -2.07 6.19
C SER A 436 -6.91 -1.93 5.42
N THR A 437 -5.76 -2.19 6.06
CA THR A 437 -4.46 -2.22 5.38
C THR A 437 -4.42 -3.35 4.35
N LYS A 438 -4.80 -4.56 4.73
CA LYS A 438 -4.91 -5.72 3.82
C LYS A 438 -5.83 -5.39 2.64
N GLY A 439 -7.06 -4.92 2.92
CA GLY A 439 -8.07 -4.62 1.91
C GLY A 439 -7.69 -3.51 0.93
N ASN A 440 -6.74 -2.66 1.30
CA ASN A 440 -6.29 -1.52 0.51
C ASN A 440 -4.83 -1.63 0.04
N SER A 441 -4.23 -2.82 0.07
CA SER A 441 -2.88 -3.10 -0.45
C SER A 441 -2.98 -4.04 -1.67
N LEU A 442 -3.47 -3.53 -2.79
CA LEU A 442 -3.64 -4.26 -4.05
C LEU A 442 -2.67 -3.74 -5.13
N ASP A 443 -1.39 -4.14 -5.03
CA ASP A 443 -0.26 -3.66 -5.83
C ASP A 443 0.07 -2.18 -5.63
N ILE A 444 -0.88 -1.39 -5.13
CA ILE A 444 -0.76 0.00 -4.69
C ILE A 444 -1.60 0.21 -3.41
N PRO A 445 -1.31 1.25 -2.61
CA PRO A 445 -2.20 1.65 -1.51
C PRO A 445 -3.45 2.33 -2.09
N THR A 446 -4.57 1.61 -2.11
CA THR A 446 -5.85 2.17 -2.56
C THR A 446 -6.58 2.87 -1.41
N ASP A 447 -7.39 3.87 -1.71
CA ASP A 447 -8.27 4.54 -0.75
C ASP A 447 -9.33 3.59 -0.17
N CYS A 448 -9.97 2.85 -1.05
CA CYS A 448 -11.00 1.87 -0.72
C CYS A 448 -11.01 0.70 -1.72
N PRO A 449 -11.47 -0.50 -1.34
CA PRO A 449 -11.58 -1.63 -2.28
C PRO A 449 -12.87 -1.64 -3.09
N THR A 450 -13.71 -0.63 -2.94
CA THR A 450 -15.06 -0.57 -3.50
C THR A 450 -15.20 0.42 -4.65
N ARG A 451 -15.46 1.71 -4.32
CA ARG A 451 -15.89 2.75 -5.25
C ARG A 451 -14.76 3.22 -6.18
N GLU A 452 -13.63 3.61 -5.63
CA GLU A 452 -12.57 4.30 -6.36
C GLU A 452 -11.41 3.38 -6.74
N ARG A 453 -10.81 2.73 -5.76
CA ARG A 453 -9.60 1.89 -5.88
C ARG A 453 -8.45 2.67 -6.50
N HIS A 454 -8.26 3.89 -6.00
CA HIS A 454 -7.22 4.80 -6.42
C HIS A 454 -6.09 4.87 -5.40
N GLY A 455 -4.86 5.01 -5.89
CA GLY A 455 -3.72 5.31 -5.06
C GLY A 455 -3.70 6.78 -4.68
N TRP A 456 -4.61 7.23 -3.83
CA TRP A 456 -4.64 8.57 -3.29
C TRP A 456 -3.39 8.84 -2.46
N THR A 457 -2.63 9.86 -2.86
CA THR A 457 -1.30 10.12 -2.29
C THR A 457 -1.36 10.73 -0.89
N GLY A 458 -2.44 11.45 -0.57
CA GLY A 458 -2.70 11.94 0.77
C GLY A 458 -2.89 10.82 1.77
N ASP A 459 -3.77 9.88 1.42
CA ASP A 459 -4.06 8.68 2.20
C ASP A 459 -2.80 7.86 2.44
N ALA A 460 -2.07 7.59 1.38
CA ALA A 460 -0.83 6.82 1.44
C ALA A 460 0.21 7.47 2.36
N GLN A 461 0.39 8.81 2.31
CA GLN A 461 1.42 9.46 3.10
C GLN A 461 1.05 9.57 4.59
N ILE A 462 -0.23 9.80 4.93
CA ILE A 462 -0.63 9.89 6.34
C ILE A 462 -0.62 8.54 7.05
N PHE A 463 -0.81 7.46 6.30
CA PHE A 463 -0.89 6.10 6.85
C PHE A 463 0.43 5.33 6.78
N PHE A 464 1.45 5.87 6.11
CA PHE A 464 2.70 5.16 5.84
C PHE A 464 3.40 4.63 7.10
N GLU A 465 3.46 5.42 8.18
CA GLU A 465 4.10 4.97 9.43
C GLU A 465 3.30 3.84 10.08
N THR A 466 1.99 3.97 10.19
CA THR A 466 1.12 2.89 10.69
C THR A 466 1.28 1.62 9.87
N ALA A 467 1.26 1.71 8.53
CA ALA A 467 1.46 0.56 7.67
C ALA A 467 2.83 -0.10 7.90
N SER A 468 3.89 0.70 8.09
CA SER A 468 5.26 0.22 8.31
C SER A 468 5.47 -0.42 9.69
N TYR A 469 4.72 0.00 10.71
CA TYR A 469 4.71 -0.72 12.00
C TYR A 469 3.95 -2.04 11.90
N LEU A 470 2.81 -2.04 11.19
CA LEU A 470 1.93 -3.21 11.13
C LEU A 470 2.40 -4.28 10.15
N PHE A 471 3.10 -3.90 9.08
CA PHE A 471 3.49 -4.80 7.98
C PHE A 471 4.90 -4.54 7.47
N ASP A 472 5.53 -5.55 6.86
CA ASP A 472 6.70 -5.38 6.00
C ASP A 472 6.29 -4.64 4.72
N TYR A 473 6.34 -3.31 4.82
CA TYR A 473 5.77 -2.40 3.81
C TYR A 473 6.82 -1.78 2.87
N ALA A 474 8.09 -2.19 3.01
CA ALA A 474 9.20 -1.53 2.32
C ALA A 474 9.18 -1.72 0.79
N ALA A 475 9.14 -2.97 0.30
CA ALA A 475 9.12 -3.25 -1.15
C ALA A 475 7.87 -2.67 -1.81
N PHE A 476 6.71 -2.81 -1.17
CA PHE A 476 5.44 -2.25 -1.61
C PHE A 476 5.49 -0.73 -1.75
N SER A 477 6.08 -0.04 -0.78
CA SER A 477 6.22 1.43 -0.79
C SER A 477 7.18 1.91 -1.86
N LYS A 478 8.30 1.19 -2.10
CA LYS A 478 9.25 1.51 -3.18
C LYS A 478 8.57 1.44 -4.55
N LYS A 479 7.76 0.40 -4.79
CA LYS A 479 6.98 0.29 -6.03
C LYS A 479 6.01 1.47 -6.18
N TYR A 480 5.29 1.82 -5.11
CA TYR A 480 4.36 2.95 -5.15
C TYR A 480 5.05 4.30 -5.41
N LEU A 481 6.24 4.52 -4.86
CA LEU A 481 7.04 5.72 -5.16
C LEU A 481 7.42 5.79 -6.65
N CYS A 482 7.73 4.65 -7.29
CA CYS A 482 7.92 4.63 -8.74
C CYS A 482 6.67 5.13 -9.48
N ASP A 483 5.47 4.70 -9.07
CA ASP A 483 4.21 5.16 -9.66
C ASP A 483 3.98 6.66 -9.48
N VAL A 484 4.32 7.20 -8.31
CA VAL A 484 4.23 8.64 -8.01
C VAL A 484 5.16 9.44 -8.93
N TYR A 485 6.40 9.02 -9.05
CA TYR A 485 7.40 9.75 -9.85
C TYR A 485 7.26 9.54 -11.36
N ASP A 486 6.67 8.45 -11.84
CA ASP A 486 6.30 8.25 -13.24
C ASP A 486 5.42 9.40 -13.75
N TRP A 487 4.66 10.03 -12.84
CA TRP A 487 3.74 11.12 -13.13
C TRP A 487 4.28 12.52 -12.82
N GLN A 488 5.54 12.66 -12.38
CA GLN A 488 6.10 13.97 -12.10
C GLN A 488 6.15 14.81 -13.36
N ARG A 489 5.58 16.01 -13.29
CA ARG A 489 5.55 16.96 -14.39
C ARG A 489 6.89 17.69 -14.53
N LYS A 490 7.13 18.29 -15.70
CA LYS A 490 8.35 19.08 -15.98
C LYS A 490 8.54 20.30 -15.05
N ASP A 491 7.46 20.84 -14.50
CA ASP A 491 7.52 21.93 -13.52
C ASP A 491 7.82 21.46 -12.09
N GLY A 492 7.97 20.15 -11.89
CA GLY A 492 8.23 19.48 -10.62
C GLY A 492 6.99 18.97 -9.89
N CYS A 493 5.80 19.36 -10.33
CA CYS A 493 4.53 18.95 -9.70
C CYS A 493 4.37 17.44 -9.65
N LEU A 494 3.91 16.92 -8.52
CA LEU A 494 3.56 15.52 -8.31
C LEU A 494 2.04 15.29 -8.34
N PRO A 495 1.59 14.07 -8.64
CA PRO A 495 0.17 13.74 -8.70
C PRO A 495 -0.47 13.66 -7.32
N GLN A 496 -1.78 13.76 -7.28
CA GLN A 496 -2.60 13.45 -6.10
C GLN A 496 -3.11 12.00 -6.10
N ILE A 497 -3.04 11.32 -7.23
CA ILE A 497 -3.37 9.90 -7.41
C ILE A 497 -2.26 9.26 -8.23
N ALA A 498 -1.71 8.14 -7.78
CA ALA A 498 -0.70 7.36 -8.48
C ALA A 498 -0.99 5.84 -8.39
N PRO A 499 -0.83 5.07 -9.45
CA PRO A 499 -0.62 5.50 -10.84
C PRO A 499 -1.77 6.37 -11.36
N TYR A 500 -1.62 6.90 -12.62
CA TYR A 500 -2.65 7.70 -13.24
C TYR A 500 -4.04 7.06 -13.13
N GLY A 501 -4.90 7.68 -12.34
CA GLY A 501 -6.20 7.10 -11.96
C GLY A 501 -7.27 7.14 -13.04
N GLY A 502 -6.92 7.52 -14.26
CA GLY A 502 -7.87 7.58 -15.37
C GLY A 502 -9.06 8.47 -15.07
N VAL A 503 -8.85 9.44 -14.25
CA VAL A 503 -9.88 10.41 -13.86
C VAL A 503 -10.06 11.46 -14.94
N ASP A 504 -11.19 12.13 -14.85
CA ASP A 504 -11.55 13.17 -15.79
C ASP A 504 -10.55 14.33 -15.79
N PHE A 505 -10.75 15.27 -16.70
CA PHE A 505 -9.91 16.45 -16.85
C PHE A 505 -9.77 17.24 -15.54
N TYR A 506 -10.83 17.30 -14.74
CA TYR A 506 -10.85 17.99 -13.46
C TYR A 506 -9.80 17.44 -12.49
N MET A 507 -9.83 16.12 -12.23
CA MET A 507 -8.90 15.49 -11.31
C MET A 507 -7.44 15.58 -11.77
N ASN A 508 -7.18 15.53 -13.08
CA ASN A 508 -5.85 15.66 -13.64
C ASN A 508 -5.26 17.09 -13.52
N THR A 509 -6.10 18.11 -13.50
CA THR A 509 -5.64 19.51 -13.35
C THR A 509 -5.36 19.89 -11.90
N MET A 510 -5.82 19.09 -10.94
CA MET A 510 -5.72 19.34 -9.50
C MET A 510 -4.41 18.85 -8.87
N ASN A 511 -3.48 18.30 -9.64
CA ASN A 511 -2.18 17.84 -9.16
C ASN A 511 -1.39 18.95 -8.45
N GLY A 512 -0.50 18.55 -7.53
CA GLY A 512 0.21 19.47 -6.64
C GLY A 512 -0.63 19.90 -5.43
N SER A 513 -1.67 19.12 -5.10
CA SER A 513 -2.48 19.33 -3.91
C SER A 513 -1.65 19.15 -2.65
N VAL A 514 -1.64 20.17 -1.81
CA VAL A 514 -0.91 20.14 -0.55
C VAL A 514 -1.55 19.14 0.41
N GLY A 515 -0.72 18.41 1.15
CA GLY A 515 -1.14 17.29 1.99
C GLY A 515 -1.26 15.95 1.23
N TRP A 516 -1.38 15.99 -0.10
CA TRP A 516 -1.44 14.82 -0.99
C TRP A 516 -0.16 14.64 -1.80
N SER A 517 0.13 15.55 -2.71
CA SER A 517 1.32 15.48 -3.58
C SER A 517 2.65 15.58 -2.81
N ASP A 518 2.61 15.94 -1.54
CA ASP A 518 3.75 15.95 -0.61
C ASP A 518 4.32 14.54 -0.35
N VAL A 519 3.58 13.49 -0.72
CA VAL A 519 3.96 12.07 -0.66
C VAL A 519 5.38 11.81 -1.18
N GLY A 520 5.79 12.50 -2.27
CA GLY A 520 7.10 12.32 -2.88
C GLY A 520 8.28 12.86 -2.04
N ILE A 521 8.05 13.58 -0.95
CA ILE A 521 9.08 13.92 0.02
C ILE A 521 8.81 13.18 1.34
N LEU A 522 7.56 13.13 1.78
CA LEU A 522 7.21 12.59 3.10
C LEU A 522 7.41 11.07 3.20
N ILE A 523 7.07 10.29 2.17
CA ILE A 523 7.32 8.84 2.22
C ILE A 523 8.83 8.55 2.20
N PRO A 524 9.67 9.05 1.26
CA PRO A 524 11.12 8.84 1.33
C PRO A 524 11.75 9.27 2.66
N TYR A 525 11.33 10.42 3.21
CA TYR A 525 11.81 10.91 4.51
C TYR A 525 11.49 9.94 5.65
N ARG A 526 10.21 9.52 5.78
CA ARG A 526 9.78 8.58 6.81
C ARG A 526 10.33 7.18 6.58
N PHE A 527 10.49 6.76 5.33
CA PHE A 527 11.13 5.49 4.96
C PHE A 527 12.56 5.46 5.49
N TRP A 528 13.35 6.52 5.24
CA TRP A 528 14.69 6.64 5.81
C TRP A 528 14.68 6.57 7.34
N LYS A 529 13.76 7.28 8.00
CA LYS A 529 13.66 7.27 9.49
C LYS A 529 13.32 5.89 10.06
N LEU A 530 12.41 5.14 9.43
CA LEU A 530 11.91 3.85 9.92
C LEU A 530 12.79 2.66 9.51
N TYR A 531 13.35 2.70 8.31
CA TYR A 531 14.15 1.59 7.77
C TYR A 531 15.65 1.85 7.80
N GLY A 532 16.13 3.04 8.23
CA GLY A 532 17.54 3.42 8.17
C GLY A 532 18.10 3.50 6.74
N ASP A 533 17.23 3.47 5.74
CA ASP A 533 17.59 3.39 4.33
C ASP A 533 17.87 4.78 3.73
N ARG A 534 19.13 5.18 3.77
CA ARG A 534 19.57 6.44 3.16
C ARG A 534 19.53 6.39 1.61
N ASP A 535 19.68 5.20 1.03
CA ASP A 535 19.81 5.05 -0.42
C ASP A 535 18.54 5.50 -1.15
N ILE A 536 17.36 5.35 -0.52
CA ILE A 536 16.10 5.87 -1.07
C ILE A 536 16.12 7.40 -1.24
N LEU A 537 16.81 8.10 -0.34
CA LEU A 537 16.96 9.55 -0.45
C LEU A 537 17.86 9.93 -1.63
N GLU A 538 18.97 9.19 -1.83
CA GLU A 538 19.89 9.40 -2.96
C GLU A 538 19.21 9.08 -4.28
N GLU A 539 18.47 7.95 -4.36
CA GLU A 539 17.73 7.50 -5.55
C GLU A 539 16.73 8.56 -6.04
N TYR A 540 16.00 9.20 -5.12
CA TYR A 540 14.93 10.13 -5.48
C TYR A 540 15.26 11.61 -5.25
N TYR A 541 16.50 11.97 -4.85
CA TYR A 541 16.86 13.32 -4.48
C TYR A 541 16.47 14.38 -5.53
N GLU A 542 16.84 14.19 -6.78
CA GLU A 542 16.55 15.15 -7.85
C GLU A 542 15.04 15.29 -8.11
N ARG A 543 14.28 14.22 -7.94
CA ARG A 543 12.81 14.23 -8.03
C ARG A 543 12.17 15.03 -6.90
N MET A 544 12.64 14.78 -5.66
CA MET A 544 12.21 15.53 -4.47
C MET A 544 12.58 17.01 -4.58
N LYS A 545 13.80 17.33 -5.03
CA LYS A 545 14.27 18.69 -5.27
C LYS A 545 13.40 19.43 -6.30
N CYS A 546 13.03 18.77 -7.39
CA CYS A 546 12.12 19.34 -8.39
C CYS A 546 10.76 19.68 -7.78
N TYR A 547 10.19 18.80 -6.93
CA TYR A 547 8.94 19.07 -6.25
C TYR A 547 9.07 20.20 -5.22
N ALA A 548 10.12 20.22 -4.40
CA ALA A 548 10.41 21.35 -3.49
C ALA A 548 10.50 22.69 -4.25
N GLY A 549 11.13 22.68 -5.42
CA GLY A 549 11.17 23.85 -6.32
C GLY A 549 9.79 24.28 -6.82
N PHE A 550 8.89 23.32 -7.08
CA PHE A 550 7.49 23.61 -7.41
C PHE A 550 6.76 24.28 -6.23
N MET A 551 6.92 23.77 -4.99
CA MET A 551 6.34 24.35 -3.79
C MET A 551 6.83 25.78 -3.56
N ILE A 552 8.14 26.01 -3.66
CA ILE A 552 8.76 27.33 -3.52
C ILE A 552 8.18 28.34 -4.51
N LYS A 553 7.95 27.94 -5.77
CA LYS A 553 7.33 28.80 -6.79
C LYS A 553 5.90 29.23 -6.45
N ARG A 554 5.21 28.54 -5.56
CA ARG A 554 3.85 28.87 -5.09
C ARG A 554 3.87 29.88 -3.94
N CYS A 555 4.98 29.99 -3.19
CA CYS A 555 5.12 30.96 -2.10
C CYS A 555 4.92 32.41 -2.60
N GLY A 556 4.19 33.19 -1.84
CA GLY A 556 3.89 34.61 -2.13
C GLY A 556 2.88 34.84 -3.26
N LYS A 557 2.35 33.79 -3.88
CA LYS A 557 1.38 33.91 -4.96
C LYS A 557 -0.06 33.76 -4.44
N ASN A 558 -0.99 34.46 -5.10
CA ASN A 558 -2.42 34.27 -4.90
C ASN A 558 -3.01 33.55 -6.13
N GLY A 559 -3.86 32.58 -5.89
CA GLY A 559 -4.65 31.92 -6.92
C GLY A 559 -5.74 32.84 -7.47
N PHE A 560 -6.25 32.53 -8.66
CA PHE A 560 -7.29 33.33 -9.31
C PHE A 560 -8.58 33.47 -8.47
N LEU A 561 -8.94 32.41 -7.75
CA LEU A 561 -10.14 32.34 -6.88
C LEU A 561 -9.82 32.59 -5.41
N SER A 562 -8.58 32.93 -5.04
CA SER A 562 -8.17 33.06 -3.66
C SER A 562 -8.58 34.40 -3.06
N LYS A 563 -9.09 34.37 -1.82
CA LYS A 563 -9.26 35.61 -1.02
C LYS A 563 -7.89 36.20 -0.67
N ARG A 564 -7.79 37.50 -0.58
CA ARG A 564 -6.58 38.15 -0.09
C ARG A 564 -6.34 37.85 1.39
N LEU A 565 -5.13 37.44 1.77
CA LEU A 565 -4.79 37.07 3.13
C LEU A 565 -4.72 38.24 4.14
N GLY A 566 -4.70 39.47 3.66
CA GLY A 566 -4.57 40.64 4.53
C GLY A 566 -3.20 40.76 5.23
N ILE A 567 -2.20 39.99 4.80
CA ILE A 567 -0.82 40.05 5.31
C ILE A 567 0.06 40.88 4.37
N SER A 568 1.11 41.51 4.91
CA SER A 568 2.01 42.39 4.19
C SER A 568 3.48 42.14 4.59
N GLY A 569 4.39 42.86 3.99
CA GLY A 569 5.83 42.80 4.30
C GLY A 569 6.45 41.47 3.88
N GLU A 570 7.44 41.01 4.66
CA GLU A 570 8.21 39.80 4.40
C GLU A 570 7.34 38.53 4.43
N ALA A 571 6.42 38.43 5.38
CA ALA A 571 5.53 37.29 5.55
C ALA A 571 4.73 36.99 4.28
N LYS A 572 4.30 38.01 3.53
CA LYS A 572 3.56 37.83 2.28
C LYS A 572 4.33 37.03 1.22
N LYS A 573 5.68 37.07 1.22
CA LYS A 573 6.52 36.38 0.24
C LYS A 573 6.50 34.87 0.40
N TYR A 574 6.12 34.36 1.57
CA TYR A 574 6.20 32.95 1.93
C TYR A 574 4.84 32.29 2.14
N ALA A 575 3.77 33.07 2.32
CA ALA A 575 2.43 32.48 2.45
C ALA A 575 1.98 31.80 1.14
N VAL A 576 1.42 30.61 1.24
CA VAL A 576 0.93 29.85 0.09
C VAL A 576 -0.60 30.01 -0.01
N ASN A 577 -1.05 30.79 -1.00
CA ASN A 577 -2.45 31.09 -1.26
C ASN A 577 -2.82 30.82 -2.72
N SER A 578 -2.19 29.82 -3.31
CA SER A 578 -2.39 29.42 -4.70
C SER A 578 -2.34 27.90 -4.86
N GLY A 579 -2.93 27.41 -5.92
CA GLY A 579 -3.11 25.99 -6.16
C GLY A 579 -4.35 25.46 -5.45
N GLN A 580 -4.45 24.16 -5.35
CA GLN A 580 -5.55 23.43 -4.75
C GLN A 580 -5.04 22.67 -3.52
N SER A 581 -5.86 22.52 -2.53
CA SER A 581 -5.73 21.59 -1.41
C SER A 581 -7.10 21.04 -1.06
N TYR A 582 -7.17 19.80 -0.57
CA TYR A 582 -8.41 19.24 0.00
C TYR A 582 -8.68 19.72 1.44
N GLY A 583 -7.80 20.58 1.98
CA GLY A 583 -7.90 21.03 3.36
C GLY A 583 -7.74 19.88 4.35
N GLU A 584 -8.56 19.88 5.38
CA GLU A 584 -8.66 18.82 6.37
C GLU A 584 -9.79 17.86 5.96
N TRP A 585 -9.56 17.05 4.92
CA TRP A 585 -10.58 16.16 4.35
C TRP A 585 -11.25 15.28 5.42
N ALA A 586 -12.57 15.11 5.30
CA ALA A 586 -13.42 14.27 6.16
C ALA A 586 -13.31 14.59 7.67
N GLU A 587 -13.31 15.88 8.01
CA GLU A 587 -13.71 16.31 9.37
C GLU A 587 -15.18 15.89 9.63
N PRO A 588 -15.63 15.80 10.89
CA PRO A 588 -17.04 15.56 11.19
C PRO A 588 -17.94 16.60 10.51
N GLU A 589 -19.08 16.17 10.01
CA GLU A 589 -20.00 17.05 9.25
C GLU A 589 -20.53 18.25 10.07
N ASP A 590 -20.66 18.09 11.37
CA ASP A 590 -21.06 19.16 12.30
C ASP A 590 -19.91 20.14 12.67
N VAL A 591 -18.67 19.75 12.39
CA VAL A 591 -17.48 20.62 12.55
C VAL A 591 -17.21 21.39 11.27
N HIS A 592 -17.15 20.69 10.14
CA HIS A 592 -16.89 21.28 8.83
C HIS A 592 -17.45 20.39 7.72
N PRO A 593 -18.65 20.68 7.22
CA PRO A 593 -19.25 19.87 6.18
C PRO A 593 -18.42 19.90 4.89
N ASN A 594 -18.32 18.75 4.24
CA ASN A 594 -17.62 18.64 2.97
C ASN A 594 -18.37 19.37 1.87
N ASP A 595 -17.81 20.46 1.33
CA ASP A 595 -18.33 21.21 0.17
C ASP A 595 -17.34 21.06 -1.01
N TRP A 596 -17.88 20.80 -2.21
CA TRP A 596 -17.07 20.75 -3.43
C TRP A 596 -16.24 22.03 -3.69
N LYS A 597 -16.70 23.19 -3.19
CA LYS A 597 -15.97 24.44 -3.29
C LYS A 597 -14.71 24.44 -2.44
N ASP A 598 -14.74 23.77 -1.29
CA ASP A 598 -13.57 23.61 -0.45
C ASP A 598 -12.53 22.70 -1.12
N MET A 599 -12.95 21.66 -1.84
CA MET A 599 -12.03 20.78 -2.56
C MET A 599 -11.15 21.49 -3.61
N VAL A 600 -11.55 22.67 -4.08
CA VAL A 600 -10.82 23.45 -5.10
C VAL A 600 -10.11 24.67 -4.53
N ALA A 601 -10.32 24.98 -3.26
CA ALA A 601 -9.73 26.12 -2.58
C ALA A 601 -8.23 25.88 -2.27
N PRO A 602 -7.42 26.93 -2.15
CA PRO A 602 -6.01 26.78 -1.78
C PRO A 602 -5.77 26.46 -0.30
N HIS A 603 -6.73 26.65 0.61
CA HIS A 603 -6.61 26.46 2.05
C HIS A 603 -5.27 26.99 2.62
N PRO A 604 -5.07 28.33 2.65
CA PRO A 604 -3.75 28.91 2.91
C PRO A 604 -3.13 28.51 4.25
N GLU A 605 -3.94 28.25 5.28
CA GLU A 605 -3.46 27.76 6.59
C GLU A 605 -2.91 26.32 6.49
N VAL A 606 -3.55 25.44 5.71
CA VAL A 606 -3.06 24.09 5.44
C VAL A 606 -1.85 24.15 4.53
N SER A 607 -1.97 24.89 3.40
CA SER A 607 -0.93 24.95 2.39
C SER A 607 0.37 25.58 2.89
N THR A 608 0.28 26.66 3.72
CA THR A 608 1.47 27.29 4.29
C THR A 608 2.10 26.40 5.37
N ALA A 609 1.28 25.71 6.18
CA ALA A 609 1.75 24.80 7.23
C ALA A 609 2.53 23.62 6.62
N TYR A 610 1.93 22.92 5.68
CA TYR A 610 2.58 21.77 5.00
C TYR A 610 3.81 22.20 4.20
N THR A 611 3.76 23.35 3.51
CA THR A 611 4.95 23.86 2.79
C THR A 611 6.12 24.11 3.74
N SER A 612 5.87 24.67 4.95
CA SER A 612 6.89 24.81 5.98
C SER A 612 7.46 23.45 6.39
N TYR A 613 6.60 22.52 6.76
CA TYR A 613 6.99 21.18 7.25
C TYR A 613 7.76 20.39 6.20
N VAL A 614 7.23 20.28 4.99
CA VAL A 614 7.81 19.46 3.90
C VAL A 614 9.16 20.04 3.44
N LEU A 615 9.29 21.37 3.37
CA LEU A 615 10.58 22.00 3.07
C LEU A 615 11.59 21.85 4.23
N GLY A 616 11.12 21.75 5.47
CA GLY A 616 11.95 21.37 6.63
C GLY A 616 12.51 19.95 6.47
N CYS A 617 11.67 18.97 6.15
CA CYS A 617 12.08 17.61 5.84
C CYS A 617 13.08 17.56 4.67
N MET A 618 12.82 18.33 3.61
CA MET A 618 13.73 18.39 2.45
C MET A 618 15.07 19.05 2.79
N ALA A 619 15.09 20.02 3.72
CA ALA A 619 16.35 20.60 4.20
C ALA A 619 17.20 19.56 4.95
N GLU A 620 16.58 18.76 5.82
CA GLU A 620 17.25 17.67 6.53
C GLU A 620 17.79 16.59 5.56
N ILE A 621 16.99 16.18 4.59
CA ILE A 621 17.42 15.27 3.51
C ILE A 621 18.66 15.83 2.80
N ALA A 622 18.61 17.11 2.41
CA ALA A 622 19.73 17.76 1.72
C ALA A 622 20.99 17.85 2.58
N GLU A 623 20.85 18.10 3.89
CA GLU A 623 21.96 18.10 4.85
C GLU A 623 22.60 16.72 4.96
N VAL A 624 21.83 15.66 5.14
CA VAL A 624 22.29 14.29 5.25
C VAL A 624 23.00 13.81 3.98
N LEU A 625 22.55 14.26 2.80
CA LEU A 625 23.18 13.94 1.53
C LEU A 625 24.35 14.88 1.16
N GLY A 626 24.63 15.93 1.95
CA GLY A 626 25.74 16.86 1.74
C GLY A 626 25.45 17.99 0.74
N HIS A 627 24.19 18.23 0.38
CA HIS A 627 23.75 19.29 -0.53
C HIS A 627 23.51 20.62 0.22
N SER A 628 24.57 21.24 0.78
CA SER A 628 24.47 22.38 1.71
C SER A 628 23.75 23.62 1.15
N GLU A 629 23.91 23.95 -0.15
CA GLU A 629 23.22 25.10 -0.77
C GLU A 629 21.71 24.85 -0.85
N ASP A 630 21.31 23.64 -1.22
CA ASP A 630 19.91 23.23 -1.29
C ASP A 630 19.30 23.23 0.11
N ALA A 631 20.00 22.65 1.11
CA ALA A 631 19.59 22.65 2.51
C ALA A 631 19.32 24.07 3.03
N SER A 632 20.25 25.00 2.79
CA SER A 632 20.10 26.40 3.17
C SER A 632 18.89 27.07 2.51
N THR A 633 18.65 26.74 1.23
CA THR A 633 17.51 27.27 0.48
C THR A 633 16.18 26.73 1.04
N PHE A 634 16.06 25.43 1.25
CA PHE A 634 14.85 24.81 1.76
C PHE A 634 14.54 25.27 3.18
N LYS A 635 15.56 25.35 4.05
CA LYS A 635 15.43 25.87 5.42
C LYS A 635 14.93 27.30 5.44
N LYS A 636 15.47 28.19 4.57
CA LYS A 636 15.01 29.57 4.44
C LYS A 636 13.52 29.66 4.09
N TYR A 637 13.04 28.83 3.16
CA TYR A 637 11.62 28.84 2.79
C TYR A 637 10.74 28.18 3.85
N SER A 638 11.19 27.13 4.51
CA SER A 638 10.50 26.52 5.66
C SER A 638 10.28 27.55 6.78
N GLU A 639 11.36 28.23 7.23
CA GLU A 639 11.28 29.28 8.26
C GLU A 639 10.45 30.49 7.79
N GLY A 640 10.55 30.87 6.51
CA GLY A 640 9.72 31.91 5.93
C GLY A 640 8.23 31.59 5.98
N CYS A 641 7.84 30.36 5.64
CA CYS A 641 6.47 29.88 5.73
C CYS A 641 5.99 29.82 7.20
N LYS A 642 6.85 29.38 8.15
CA LYS A 642 6.58 29.43 9.60
C LYS A 642 6.23 30.84 10.05
N LYS A 643 7.03 31.85 9.69
CA LYS A 643 6.76 33.27 10.01
C LYS A 643 5.48 33.79 9.34
N ALA A 644 5.23 33.38 8.10
CA ALA A 644 4.00 33.73 7.41
C ALA A 644 2.77 33.14 8.12
N TYR A 645 2.85 31.89 8.59
CA TYR A 645 1.80 31.25 9.38
C TYR A 645 1.54 32.00 10.68
N GLN A 646 2.59 32.34 11.44
CA GLN A 646 2.46 33.14 12.68
C GLN A 646 1.71 34.46 12.44
N THR A 647 2.02 35.13 11.34
CA THR A 647 1.33 36.38 10.95
C THR A 647 -0.12 36.13 10.54
N MET A 648 -0.40 35.01 9.85
CA MET A 648 -1.77 34.64 9.49
C MET A 648 -2.63 34.30 10.71
N ALA A 649 -2.07 33.64 11.71
CA ALA A 649 -2.76 33.27 12.94
C ALA A 649 -3.25 34.47 13.76
N GLU A 650 -2.74 35.68 13.50
CA GLU A 650 -3.22 36.93 14.09
C GLU A 650 -4.42 37.55 13.32
N LYS A 651 -4.86 36.98 12.20
CA LYS A 651 -5.97 37.48 11.40
C LYS A 651 -7.27 36.78 11.75
N ALA A 652 -8.38 37.50 11.66
CA ALA A 652 -9.70 36.96 12.04
C ALA A 652 -10.08 35.68 11.31
N ASP A 653 -9.74 35.56 10.02
CA ASP A 653 -10.06 34.39 9.20
C ASP A 653 -9.24 33.12 9.57
N TYR A 654 -8.10 33.30 10.27
CA TYR A 654 -7.14 32.22 10.58
C TYR A 654 -6.75 32.21 12.06
N THR A 655 -7.54 32.87 12.93
CA THR A 655 -7.30 32.96 14.37
C THR A 655 -7.19 31.59 15.02
N LEU A 656 -6.35 31.51 16.06
CA LEU A 656 -6.25 30.37 16.95
C LEU A 656 -7.43 30.31 17.97
N ASP A 657 -8.24 31.36 18.07
CA ASP A 657 -9.48 31.33 18.84
C ASP A 657 -10.58 30.62 18.03
N THR A 658 -10.57 29.31 18.10
CA THR A 658 -11.45 28.45 17.31
C THR A 658 -11.70 27.11 18.03
N ASP A 659 -12.89 26.51 17.81
CA ASP A 659 -13.19 25.14 18.25
C ASP A 659 -12.79 24.08 17.21
N ARG A 660 -12.34 24.48 16.03
CA ARG A 660 -11.90 23.58 14.99
C ARG A 660 -10.53 22.98 15.36
N GLN A 661 -10.53 21.77 15.93
CA GLN A 661 -9.36 21.09 16.50
C GLN A 661 -8.18 21.01 15.51
N ALA A 662 -8.45 20.70 14.24
CA ALA A 662 -7.42 20.57 13.19
C ALA A 662 -6.60 21.87 12.99
N ARG A 663 -7.19 23.04 13.21
CA ARG A 663 -6.50 24.35 13.13
C ARG A 663 -5.55 24.60 14.29
N LEU A 664 -5.70 23.88 15.39
CA LEU A 664 -4.84 23.96 16.58
C LEU A 664 -3.80 22.84 16.58
N VAL A 665 -4.20 21.63 16.21
CA VAL A 665 -3.31 20.46 16.18
C VAL A 665 -2.18 20.62 15.17
N ARG A 666 -2.48 20.96 13.92
CA ARG A 666 -1.48 21.05 12.85
C ARG A 666 -0.34 22.03 13.13
N PRO A 667 -0.60 23.29 13.54
CA PRO A 667 0.50 24.20 13.82
C PRO A 667 1.30 23.84 15.08
N LEU A 668 0.69 23.14 16.06
CA LEU A 668 1.42 22.57 17.19
C LEU A 668 2.32 21.42 16.73
N ALA A 669 1.78 20.45 15.99
CA ALA A 669 2.53 19.30 15.48
C ALA A 669 3.73 19.68 14.59
N PHE A 670 3.62 20.76 13.81
CA PHE A 670 4.66 21.20 12.88
C PHE A 670 5.54 22.34 13.44
N ASP A 671 5.44 22.64 14.73
CA ASP A 671 6.19 23.71 15.43
C ASP A 671 6.14 25.06 14.67
N LEU A 672 4.94 25.46 14.22
CA LEU A 672 4.79 26.68 13.42
C LEU A 672 4.60 27.95 14.25
N LEU A 673 4.21 27.83 15.49
CA LEU A 673 3.78 28.94 16.36
C LEU A 673 4.97 29.55 17.08
N ASN A 674 4.86 30.83 17.45
CA ASN A 674 5.78 31.42 18.45
C ASN A 674 5.35 31.00 19.86
N GLU A 675 6.19 31.25 20.86
CA GLU A 675 5.98 30.79 22.23
C GLU A 675 4.59 31.21 22.81
N LYS A 676 4.17 32.46 22.60
CA LYS A 676 2.86 32.93 23.06
C LYS A 676 1.69 32.26 22.36
N GLN A 677 1.82 32.08 21.04
CA GLN A 677 0.82 31.38 20.23
C GLN A 677 0.75 29.91 20.62
N THR A 678 1.88 29.26 20.90
CA THR A 678 1.95 27.84 21.32
C THR A 678 1.20 27.67 22.66
N GLU A 679 1.51 28.50 23.67
CA GLU A 679 0.83 28.44 24.98
C GLU A 679 -0.67 28.69 24.84
N TYR A 680 -1.07 29.63 23.99
CA TYR A 680 -2.47 29.89 23.71
C TYR A 680 -3.13 28.69 23.02
N ALA A 681 -2.50 28.16 21.97
CA ALA A 681 -3.05 27.05 21.19
C ALA A 681 -3.22 25.75 22.01
N LYS A 682 -2.27 25.44 22.91
CA LYS A 682 -2.37 24.30 23.84
C LYS A 682 -3.61 24.42 24.74
N LYS A 683 -3.79 25.55 25.38
CA LYS A 683 -4.97 25.80 26.24
C LYS A 683 -6.27 25.79 25.42
N ARG A 684 -6.23 26.40 24.25
CA ARG A 684 -7.40 26.49 23.37
C ARG A 684 -7.80 25.15 22.80
N LEU A 685 -6.84 24.25 22.55
CA LEU A 685 -7.12 22.88 22.08
C LEU A 685 -7.87 22.08 23.17
N LEU A 686 -7.42 22.14 24.42
CA LEU A 686 -8.13 21.50 25.53
C LEU A 686 -9.58 22.05 25.66
N GLN A 687 -9.75 23.36 25.54
CA GLN A 687 -11.09 23.98 25.56
C GLN A 687 -11.95 23.53 24.36
N ALA A 688 -11.37 23.40 23.17
CA ALA A 688 -12.06 22.91 21.97
C ALA A 688 -12.50 21.45 22.13
N LEU A 689 -11.65 20.61 22.73
CA LEU A 689 -12.00 19.21 23.07
C LEU A 689 -13.13 19.16 24.09
N GLU A 690 -13.08 19.98 25.16
CA GLU A 690 -14.12 20.04 26.16
C GLU A 690 -15.46 20.55 25.57
N ASN A 691 -15.42 21.62 24.76
CA ASN A 691 -16.58 22.16 24.07
C ASN A 691 -17.24 21.15 23.12
N TYR A 692 -16.46 20.25 22.58
CA TYR A 692 -16.94 19.19 21.67
C TYR A 692 -17.17 17.85 22.38
N GLY A 693 -17.18 17.84 23.72
CA GLY A 693 -17.46 16.63 24.54
C GLY A 693 -16.37 15.58 24.44
N TRP A 694 -15.10 15.97 24.26
CA TRP A 694 -13.96 15.05 24.10
C TRP A 694 -14.08 14.11 22.90
N ARG A 695 -14.79 14.55 21.86
CA ARG A 695 -14.90 13.85 20.58
C ARG A 695 -13.88 14.38 19.57
N LEU A 696 -13.60 13.59 18.54
CA LEU A 696 -12.65 13.95 17.49
C LEU A 696 -13.24 14.96 16.51
N GLY A 697 -12.64 16.13 16.41
CA GLY A 697 -12.98 17.17 15.45
C GLY A 697 -11.93 17.31 14.33
N THR A 698 -11.22 16.21 13.98
CA THR A 698 -10.15 16.19 12.95
C THR A 698 -10.55 15.37 11.74
N GLY A 699 -9.97 15.72 10.60
CA GLY A 699 -10.03 14.96 9.37
C GLY A 699 -8.74 14.17 9.12
N PHE A 700 -8.46 13.82 7.87
CA PHE A 700 -7.34 12.93 7.52
C PHE A 700 -5.98 13.46 7.96
N LEU A 701 -5.71 14.77 7.72
CA LEU A 701 -4.36 15.31 7.91
C LEU A 701 -3.97 15.50 9.38
N SER A 702 -4.91 15.73 10.28
CA SER A 702 -4.61 16.03 11.70
C SER A 702 -4.94 14.87 12.65
N THR A 703 -5.72 13.88 12.20
CA THR A 703 -6.04 12.68 13.00
C THR A 703 -4.80 11.92 13.48
N PRO A 704 -3.76 11.66 12.67
CA PRO A 704 -2.55 10.98 13.15
C PRO A 704 -1.70 11.84 14.10
N LEU A 705 -1.92 13.16 14.14
CA LEU A 705 -1.06 14.08 14.88
C LEU A 705 -1.58 14.41 16.29
N ILE A 706 -2.89 14.28 16.53
CA ILE A 706 -3.53 14.85 17.72
C ILE A 706 -3.07 14.22 19.03
N LEU A 707 -2.85 12.90 19.07
CA LEU A 707 -2.40 12.21 20.29
C LEU A 707 -0.95 12.56 20.65
N ASP A 708 -0.06 12.64 19.66
CA ASP A 708 1.32 13.11 19.89
C ASP A 708 1.33 14.53 20.46
N VAL A 709 0.55 15.44 19.86
CA VAL A 709 0.45 16.84 20.33
C VAL A 709 -0.06 16.91 21.75
N LEU A 710 -1.13 16.18 22.09
CA LEU A 710 -1.67 16.19 23.45
C LEU A 710 -0.72 15.55 24.46
N ALA A 711 -0.10 14.42 24.11
CA ALA A 711 0.79 13.70 25.02
C ALA A 711 2.03 14.51 25.45
N GLU A 712 2.43 15.53 24.69
CA GLU A 712 3.56 16.41 25.04
C GLU A 712 3.27 17.33 26.23
N TYR A 713 2.00 17.69 26.49
CA TYR A 713 1.68 18.66 27.56
C TYR A 713 0.50 18.26 28.46
N ASP A 714 -0.33 17.31 28.01
CA ASP A 714 -1.46 16.78 28.77
C ASP A 714 -1.76 15.33 28.37
N LEU A 715 -1.04 14.40 28.98
CA LEU A 715 -1.17 12.97 28.68
C LEU A 715 -2.57 12.43 29.01
N ASP A 716 -3.21 12.95 30.06
CA ASP A 716 -4.56 12.53 30.44
C ASP A 716 -5.58 12.94 29.39
N ALA A 717 -5.40 14.11 28.75
CA ALA A 717 -6.22 14.55 27.63
C ALA A 717 -6.06 13.61 26.40
N ALA A 718 -4.83 13.17 26.09
CA ALA A 718 -4.59 12.24 25.01
C ALA A 718 -5.33 10.91 25.22
N TYR A 719 -5.22 10.33 26.42
CA TYR A 719 -5.91 9.08 26.74
C TYR A 719 -7.42 9.24 26.81
N ARG A 720 -7.92 10.31 27.39
CA ARG A 720 -9.35 10.60 27.44
C ARG A 720 -9.98 10.69 26.04
N LEU A 721 -9.24 11.28 25.09
CA LEU A 721 -9.67 11.33 23.68
C LEU A 721 -9.64 9.96 23.04
N LEU A 722 -8.58 9.16 23.26
CA LEU A 722 -8.43 7.81 22.72
C LEU A 722 -9.53 6.86 23.23
N GLU A 723 -9.88 6.96 24.51
CA GLU A 723 -10.86 6.09 25.19
C GLU A 723 -12.32 6.49 24.89
N ASN A 724 -12.55 7.56 24.16
CA ASN A 724 -13.92 8.02 23.87
C ASN A 724 -14.61 7.08 22.89
N GLU A 725 -15.77 6.57 23.29
CA GLU A 725 -16.59 5.61 22.54
C GLU A 725 -17.73 6.26 21.77
N GLU A 726 -17.88 7.60 21.82
CA GLU A 726 -18.93 8.34 21.14
C GLU A 726 -18.46 8.80 19.73
N MET A 727 -19.41 8.98 18.84
CA MET A 727 -19.17 9.53 17.50
C MET A 727 -19.05 11.08 17.56
N PRO A 728 -18.03 11.65 16.92
CA PRO A 728 -16.87 11.08 16.25
C PRO A 728 -15.81 10.56 17.22
N GLY A 729 -15.36 9.34 17.06
CA GLY A 729 -14.33 8.72 17.89
C GLY A 729 -13.85 7.40 17.31
N TRP A 730 -12.61 7.03 17.60
CA TRP A 730 -12.03 5.80 17.09
C TRP A 730 -12.78 4.56 17.61
N LEU A 731 -13.08 4.51 18.92
CA LEU A 731 -13.71 3.33 19.55
C LEU A 731 -15.19 3.19 19.19
N PHE A 732 -15.81 4.24 18.64
CA PHE A 732 -17.17 4.17 18.11
C PHE A 732 -17.30 3.12 17.00
N MET A 733 -16.30 3.01 16.11
CA MET A 733 -16.32 2.07 14.98
C MET A 733 -16.41 0.61 15.47
N PRO A 734 -15.44 0.06 16.25
CA PRO A 734 -15.53 -1.32 16.75
C PRO A 734 -16.73 -1.54 17.68
N LYS A 735 -17.13 -0.57 18.49
CA LYS A 735 -18.34 -0.63 19.34
C LYS A 735 -19.60 -0.88 18.50
N ASN A 736 -19.64 -0.38 17.28
CA ASN A 736 -20.73 -0.59 16.32
C ASN A 736 -20.47 -1.72 15.32
N GLY A 737 -19.58 -2.66 15.63
CA GLY A 737 -19.34 -3.87 14.87
C GLY A 737 -18.52 -3.69 13.59
N ALA A 738 -17.78 -2.59 13.47
CA ALA A 738 -16.84 -2.38 12.37
C ALA A 738 -15.74 -3.45 12.39
N THR A 739 -15.54 -4.11 11.28
CA THR A 739 -14.43 -5.06 11.05
C THR A 739 -13.31 -4.44 10.22
N THR A 740 -13.51 -3.20 9.76
CA THR A 740 -12.58 -2.35 9.01
C THR A 740 -12.79 -0.90 9.41
N ILE A 741 -11.82 -0.04 9.14
CA ILE A 741 -11.90 1.41 9.42
C ILE A 741 -12.80 2.10 8.38
N TRP A 742 -13.60 3.06 8.83
CA TRP A 742 -14.53 3.82 7.99
C TRP A 742 -13.87 5.08 7.42
N GLU A 743 -14.28 5.48 6.22
CA GLU A 743 -13.84 6.71 5.55
C GLU A 743 -14.23 7.97 6.34
N SER A 744 -15.49 8.04 6.75
CA SER A 744 -16.04 9.15 7.52
C SER A 744 -16.38 8.73 8.96
N TRP A 745 -16.36 9.68 9.90
CA TRP A 745 -16.67 9.42 11.30
C TRP A 745 -18.12 8.91 11.48
N GLU A 746 -19.04 9.49 10.70
CA GLU A 746 -20.47 9.16 10.68
C GLU A 746 -20.78 7.88 9.88
N GLY A 747 -19.74 7.18 9.39
CA GLY A 747 -19.93 6.01 8.52
C GLY A 747 -20.67 6.37 7.24
N THR A 748 -21.76 5.67 6.96
CA THR A 748 -22.54 5.86 5.72
C THR A 748 -23.56 7.01 5.80
N GLU A 749 -23.66 7.72 6.92
CA GLU A 749 -24.51 8.92 7.03
C GLU A 749 -23.82 10.17 6.45
N ALA A 750 -22.50 10.15 6.35
CA ALA A 750 -21.73 11.23 5.78
C ALA A 750 -21.82 11.29 4.24
N GLN A 751 -21.43 12.40 3.66
CA GLN A 751 -21.28 12.62 2.21
C GLN A 751 -22.52 12.24 1.38
N GLY A 752 -23.73 12.42 1.93
CA GLY A 752 -24.97 12.04 1.26
C GLY A 752 -25.17 10.53 1.13
N GLY A 753 -24.53 9.75 1.97
CA GLY A 753 -24.62 8.30 2.04
C GLY A 753 -23.63 7.56 1.13
N ILE A 754 -22.60 8.24 0.60
CA ILE A 754 -21.54 7.66 -0.24
C ILE A 754 -20.22 7.68 0.52
N ALA A 755 -19.97 6.67 1.34
CA ALA A 755 -18.72 6.51 2.07
C ALA A 755 -18.38 5.02 2.19
N SER A 756 -17.12 4.68 2.00
CA SER A 756 -16.64 3.30 2.19
C SER A 756 -16.56 2.94 3.68
N LEU A 757 -16.92 1.70 4.00
CA LEU A 757 -16.68 1.13 5.32
C LEU A 757 -15.33 0.40 5.41
N ASN A 758 -14.49 0.51 4.38
CA ASN A 758 -13.13 -0.04 4.35
C ASN A 758 -12.15 1.00 3.78
N HIS A 759 -11.62 1.84 4.68
CA HIS A 759 -10.72 2.95 4.34
C HIS A 759 -9.72 3.17 5.48
N TYR A 760 -8.43 3.04 5.22
CA TYR A 760 -7.42 2.95 6.29
C TYR A 760 -7.05 4.29 6.98
N SER A 761 -7.33 5.45 6.36
CA SER A 761 -6.75 6.75 6.77
C SER A 761 -6.93 7.09 8.26
N LYS A 762 -8.13 6.87 8.82
CA LYS A 762 -8.39 7.16 10.25
C LYS A 762 -7.73 6.14 11.20
N GLY A 763 -7.31 4.98 10.69
CA GLY A 763 -6.50 4.00 11.40
C GLY A 763 -5.03 4.42 11.60
N ALA A 764 -4.62 5.56 11.02
CA ALA A 764 -3.29 6.13 11.21
C ALA A 764 -2.93 6.40 12.68
N VAL A 765 -3.92 6.49 13.56
CA VAL A 765 -3.71 6.56 15.03
C VAL A 765 -2.94 5.36 15.60
N CYS A 766 -2.98 4.21 14.92
CA CYS A 766 -2.31 3.01 15.43
C CYS A 766 -0.79 3.16 15.54
N GLU A 767 -0.15 4.05 14.76
CA GLU A 767 1.27 4.35 14.94
C GLU A 767 1.57 4.89 16.36
N TRP A 768 0.66 5.69 16.95
CA TRP A 768 0.82 6.20 18.30
C TRP A 768 0.79 5.10 19.36
N LEU A 769 0.08 4.00 19.13
CA LEU A 769 0.08 2.86 20.04
C LEU A 769 1.46 2.20 20.14
N PHE A 770 2.21 2.18 19.02
CA PHE A 770 3.59 1.68 19.00
C PHE A 770 4.56 2.74 19.53
N LYS A 771 4.61 3.94 18.93
CA LYS A 771 5.64 4.95 19.20
C LYS A 771 5.39 5.79 20.48
N GLY A 772 4.13 5.90 20.90
CA GLY A 772 3.72 6.62 22.11
C GLY A 772 3.38 5.66 23.25
N MET A 773 2.23 5.00 23.21
CA MET A 773 1.72 4.16 24.30
C MET A 773 2.70 3.09 24.76
N CYS A 774 3.32 2.35 23.82
CA CYS A 774 4.37 1.36 24.08
C CYS A 774 5.79 1.90 23.85
N GLY A 775 5.95 3.09 23.26
CA GLY A 775 7.19 3.85 23.19
C GLY A 775 8.24 3.30 22.22
N ILE A 776 7.90 2.48 21.24
CA ILE A 776 8.85 1.90 20.28
C ILE A 776 9.09 2.88 19.13
N ARG A 777 10.30 3.44 19.03
CA ARG A 777 10.71 4.31 17.91
C ARG A 777 12.04 3.83 17.35
N VAL A 778 12.16 3.82 16.03
CA VAL A 778 13.46 3.62 15.35
C VAL A 778 14.19 4.96 15.30
N ASP A 779 15.47 4.99 15.65
CA ASP A 779 16.33 6.19 15.65
C ASP A 779 17.64 5.91 14.90
N GLY A 780 17.55 5.84 13.57
CA GLY A 780 18.70 5.52 12.70
C GLY A 780 18.98 4.03 12.56
N GLU A 781 20.14 3.69 12.05
CA GLU A 781 20.55 2.30 11.84
C GLU A 781 20.87 1.60 13.17
N ASN A 782 20.26 0.46 13.42
CA ASN A 782 20.49 -0.41 14.57
C ASN A 782 20.28 0.26 15.94
N HIS A 783 19.46 1.32 16.02
CA HIS A 783 19.17 2.00 17.27
C HIS A 783 17.67 2.25 17.46
N PHE A 784 17.21 2.11 18.71
CA PHE A 784 15.83 2.38 19.10
C PHE A 784 15.78 3.39 20.26
N ILE A 785 14.69 4.14 20.34
CA ILE A 785 14.27 4.84 21.55
C ILE A 785 13.05 4.13 22.10
N ILE A 786 13.11 3.68 23.35
CA ILE A 786 11.99 3.02 24.04
C ILE A 786 11.51 3.91 25.18
N SER A 787 10.39 4.58 24.95
CA SER A 787 9.84 5.58 25.89
C SER A 787 8.32 5.41 26.06
N PRO A 788 7.86 4.31 26.69
CA PRO A 788 6.45 4.06 26.90
C PRO A 788 5.83 5.10 27.84
N ILE A 789 4.60 5.53 27.53
CA ILE A 789 3.85 6.54 28.31
C ILE A 789 2.52 5.94 28.82
N PRO A 790 2.55 5.10 29.87
CA PRO A 790 1.34 4.52 30.47
C PRO A 790 0.34 5.62 30.91
N GLY A 791 -0.93 5.51 30.54
CA GLY A 791 -1.94 6.53 30.84
C GLY A 791 -3.37 6.01 30.86
N GLY A 792 -4.35 6.90 31.03
CA GLY A 792 -5.79 6.60 31.01
C GLY A 792 -6.21 5.52 31.99
N HIS A 793 -7.26 4.80 31.65
CA HIS A 793 -7.78 3.67 32.42
C HIS A 793 -7.09 2.32 32.06
N PHE A 794 -6.09 2.33 31.18
CA PHE A 794 -5.38 1.12 30.80
C PHE A 794 -4.59 0.54 31.97
N THR A 795 -4.72 -0.76 32.19
CA THR A 795 -3.95 -1.52 33.19
C THR A 795 -2.71 -2.17 32.60
N TYR A 796 -2.70 -2.43 31.29
CA TYR A 796 -1.52 -2.86 30.55
C TYR A 796 -1.63 -2.49 29.06
N ALA A 797 -0.48 -2.42 28.42
CA ALA A 797 -0.35 -2.46 26.96
C ALA A 797 0.96 -3.16 26.58
N LYS A 798 0.94 -3.83 25.44
CA LYS A 798 2.08 -4.52 24.84
C LYS A 798 2.09 -4.27 23.33
N ALA A 799 3.27 -3.94 22.79
CA ALA A 799 3.52 -3.94 21.36
C ALA A 799 4.77 -4.76 21.05
N SER A 800 4.74 -5.45 19.90
CA SER A 800 5.92 -6.03 19.28
C SER A 800 6.01 -5.58 17.83
N TYR A 801 7.23 -5.25 17.39
CA TYR A 801 7.51 -4.81 16.03
C TYR A 801 8.71 -5.57 15.48
N ASP A 802 8.48 -6.37 14.44
CA ASP A 802 9.52 -7.08 13.71
C ASP A 802 10.10 -6.16 12.63
N SER A 803 11.03 -5.32 13.04
CA SER A 803 11.68 -4.32 12.18
C SER A 803 12.74 -4.94 11.28
N VAL A 804 13.24 -4.16 10.31
CA VAL A 804 14.40 -4.55 9.48
C VAL A 804 15.67 -4.78 10.31
N PHE A 805 15.70 -4.36 11.57
CA PHE A 805 16.81 -4.56 12.51
C PHE A 805 16.55 -5.71 13.49
N GLY A 806 15.40 -6.37 13.42
CA GLY A 806 14.97 -7.45 14.29
C GLY A 806 13.76 -7.09 15.14
N GLN A 807 13.29 -8.06 15.90
CA GLN A 807 12.07 -7.92 16.70
C GLN A 807 12.33 -7.16 17.99
N VAL A 808 11.69 -6.01 18.14
CA VAL A 808 11.64 -5.21 19.38
C VAL A 808 10.30 -5.38 20.06
N GLU A 809 10.31 -5.52 21.39
CA GLU A 809 9.08 -5.59 22.19
C GLU A 809 9.13 -4.56 23.31
N SER A 810 7.99 -3.95 23.61
CA SER A 810 7.79 -3.08 24.76
C SER A 810 6.42 -3.32 25.37
N SER A 811 6.38 -3.54 26.67
CA SER A 811 5.14 -3.68 27.41
C SER A 811 5.22 -3.02 28.78
N TRP A 812 4.07 -2.63 29.27
CA TRP A 812 3.91 -2.16 30.64
C TRP A 812 2.63 -2.70 31.27
N LYS A 813 2.66 -2.84 32.60
CA LYS A 813 1.52 -3.29 33.41
C LYS A 813 1.47 -2.53 34.72
N ARG A 814 0.31 -1.94 35.00
CA ARG A 814 0.04 -1.25 36.27
C ARG A 814 -0.45 -2.24 37.34
N ASP A 815 0.08 -2.13 38.54
CA ASP A 815 -0.38 -2.81 39.74
C ASP A 815 -0.39 -1.84 40.91
N GLY A 816 -1.56 -1.28 41.21
CA GLY A 816 -1.71 -0.19 42.16
C GLY A 816 -0.91 1.07 41.71
N ASN A 817 0.02 1.51 42.53
CA ASN A 817 0.86 2.68 42.26
C ASN A 817 2.17 2.33 41.52
N LYS A 818 2.38 1.05 41.19
CA LYS A 818 3.60 0.60 40.49
C LYS A 818 3.30 0.27 39.04
N THR A 819 4.25 0.56 38.18
CA THR A 819 4.21 0.12 36.80
C THR A 819 5.42 -0.79 36.53
N ALA A 820 5.15 -2.01 36.08
CA ALA A 820 6.16 -2.94 35.62
C ALA A 820 6.33 -2.79 34.10
N TYR A 821 7.58 -2.72 33.66
CA TYR A 821 7.94 -2.65 32.24
C TYR A 821 8.76 -3.86 31.85
N SER A 822 8.52 -4.39 30.64
CA SER A 822 9.33 -5.43 30.03
C SER A 822 9.66 -5.00 28.60
N ILE A 823 10.97 -4.92 28.27
CA ILE A 823 11.49 -4.37 27.02
C ILE A 823 12.50 -5.38 26.47
N THR A 824 12.33 -5.80 25.22
CA THR A 824 13.28 -6.66 24.50
C THR A 824 13.88 -5.90 23.32
N ILE A 825 15.21 -5.84 23.31
CA ILE A 825 16.01 -5.20 22.26
C ILE A 825 16.66 -6.29 21.41
N PRO A 826 16.49 -6.28 20.07
CA PRO A 826 16.99 -7.32 19.19
C PRO A 826 18.52 -7.36 19.12
N ALA A 827 19.05 -8.52 18.68
CA ALA A 827 20.49 -8.73 18.47
C ALA A 827 21.07 -7.68 17.51
N ASN A 828 22.32 -7.29 17.76
CA ASN A 828 23.07 -6.27 17.00
C ASN A 828 22.43 -4.87 16.99
N THR A 829 21.60 -4.56 17.99
CA THR A 829 21.02 -3.22 18.14
C THR A 829 21.27 -2.66 19.52
N THR A 830 21.07 -1.35 19.65
CA THR A 830 21.08 -0.62 20.89
C THR A 830 19.76 0.11 21.09
N ALA A 831 19.46 0.49 22.32
CA ALA A 831 18.33 1.35 22.60
C ALA A 831 18.62 2.34 23.72
N GLU A 832 18.01 3.52 23.63
CA GLU A 832 17.85 4.42 24.77
C GLU A 832 16.50 4.15 25.42
N ILE A 833 16.52 3.65 26.67
CA ILE A 833 15.30 3.42 27.46
C ILE A 833 15.05 4.64 28.34
N ILE A 834 13.90 5.28 28.14
CA ILE A 834 13.44 6.47 28.86
C ILE A 834 12.14 6.14 29.60
N LEU A 835 12.24 5.90 30.90
CA LEU A 835 11.04 5.59 31.72
C LEU A 835 10.72 6.77 32.65
N PRO A 836 9.46 6.94 33.07
CA PRO A 836 9.05 8.01 33.97
C PRO A 836 9.91 8.07 35.25
N ASN A 837 10.34 9.27 35.62
CA ASN A 837 11.12 9.52 36.83
C ASN A 837 12.43 8.73 36.96
N THR A 838 12.99 8.20 35.90
CA THR A 838 14.29 7.53 35.88
C THR A 838 15.25 8.21 34.87
N PRO A 839 16.56 8.18 35.11
CA PRO A 839 17.51 8.62 34.09
C PRO A 839 17.42 7.74 32.85
N ALA A 840 17.60 8.34 31.68
CA ALA A 840 17.72 7.59 30.43
C ALA A 840 18.90 6.62 30.49
N GLN A 841 18.72 5.41 29.93
CA GLN A 841 19.73 4.35 29.95
C GLN A 841 19.97 3.84 28.54
N THR A 842 21.23 3.88 28.09
CA THR A 842 21.62 3.19 26.85
C THR A 842 21.85 1.71 27.13
N VAL A 843 21.18 0.84 26.41
CA VAL A 843 21.27 -0.61 26.55
C VAL A 843 21.59 -1.26 25.20
N THR A 844 22.13 -2.47 25.26
CA THR A 844 22.38 -3.32 24.08
C THR A 844 21.28 -4.38 23.93
N ALA A 845 21.45 -5.33 23.00
CA ALA A 845 20.55 -6.46 22.83
C ALA A 845 20.30 -7.21 24.16
N GLY A 846 19.05 -7.55 24.43
CA GLY A 846 18.63 -8.28 25.64
C GLY A 846 17.25 -7.91 26.10
N THR A 847 16.77 -8.57 27.16
CA THR A 847 15.48 -8.28 27.80
C THR A 847 15.70 -7.59 29.14
N TYR A 848 15.03 -6.47 29.34
CA TYR A 848 15.14 -5.59 30.49
C TYR A 848 13.78 -5.46 31.19
N THR A 849 13.79 -5.57 32.53
CA THR A 849 12.59 -5.42 33.33
C THR A 849 12.78 -4.34 34.37
N TYR A 850 11.78 -3.50 34.56
CA TYR A 850 11.77 -2.43 35.54
C TYR A 850 10.48 -2.44 36.33
N SER A 851 10.51 -1.91 37.55
CA SER A 851 9.33 -1.70 38.38
C SER A 851 9.45 -0.34 39.07
N ILE A 852 8.60 0.58 38.68
CA ILE A 852 8.66 1.99 39.08
C ILE A 852 7.36 2.37 39.79
#